data_5bafe6e9beb889333dba5267c850f8f5
#
_entry.id   5bafe6e9beb889333dba5267c850f8f5
#
_cell.length_a   1.000
_cell.length_b   1.000
_cell.length_c   1.000
_cell.angle_alpha   90.00
_cell.angle_beta   90.00
_cell.angle_gamma   90.00
#
_symmetry.space_group_name_H-M   'P 1'
#
loop_
_entity.id
_entity.type
_entity.pdbx_description
1 polymer ?
#
loop_
_entity_poly.entity_id
_entity_poly.type
_entity_poly.pdbx_seq_one_letter_code
_entity_poly.pdbx_strand_id
1 'polypeptide(L)'
;MSKQKKTPRAAKKKPLKHKKNVSVKKTFKGLLYKVTGFVLLLGLAYVLYLDNIVRSKFEGKRWELPAHVYASPVEVYQGLALSANQFEKLLQDLHYQQTTHQRLTPGSYRRSGNRYFLRTRSFNFFDGQETPKTVNIFFHAGSVQSIRNTVTNTLEPLLRFEPVQVGSFYSSHKEDRLLVKFNDVPQTLIDGLIAVEDRGFHQHQGVSIKSIARAFWVNMKAGGVVQGGSTLTQQLIKNFYLNAERSLARKVKEALMALIIEFHYEKNEILEAYINEVFLGQDGERSINGFAMASVFYFNTPLHDLKPHQVALLVGLVKGPSYYDPRRHPERARKRRDLVLDEMVRQGVLPNQQRQIAKRHPLGISLVKKISHARFPAFLDLVKRQLSREYNDEDLRSSGLNIFSTLDYRIQTTAEHLFKQKLTMLNKKHGIEKGKLQGAMVITRRIGGEIVAVIGDRNPRFSGFNRALDAVRPIGSLVKPAVYLTALSQPSKYTLTTFVDDTSITLKQRSGERWQPKNYDHLEHGQVMLQDALVHSYNLSAVRLGMALKVPMVKRTLEELGVRREIKPYPSLLLGSLSMSPLEVAQMYQTFAGEGFFSHLRSIQSVSSVDHKALQGYPLAVQQVADPSAVFLVNTALQQVMLKGTGRRAYQHFPSHFKLAGKTGTTDDLRDSWFAGFAGDYLAVVWLGLDDNKPSKLTGSNGALEVWSSVMKTISKEPLELNKPNNIVFEWVDPDGYRANQFCSDAVQYPFISGSAPKELSPCIDPVTRTLERAGSWFNNLINDH
;
A
#
# COMPACT_ATOMS: atom_id res chain seq x y z
N MET A 1 -67.35 84.12 29.06
CA MET A 1 -67.42 85.43 28.46
C MET A 1 -67.17 85.19 26.96
N SER A 2 -68.20 85.43 26.28
CA SER A 2 -68.61 86.46 25.34
C SER A 2 -68.06 86.28 23.93
N LYS A 3 -68.96 85.83 23.06
CA LYS A 3 -69.52 86.50 21.85
C LYS A 3 -68.48 86.69 20.71
N GLN A 4 -68.81 86.52 19.43
CA GLN A 4 -70.02 86.73 18.65
C GLN A 4 -69.86 86.16 17.22
N LYS A 5 -71.00 85.66 16.70
CA LYS A 5 -71.39 85.42 15.29
C LYS A 5 -70.87 86.47 14.29
N LYS A 6 -70.60 86.02 13.03
CA LYS A 6 -71.19 86.63 11.82
C LYS A 6 -71.11 85.67 10.62
N THR A 7 -72.22 85.36 10.03
CA THR A 7 -72.57 84.82 8.75
C THR A 7 -72.61 85.94 7.66
N PRO A 8 -72.95 85.69 6.42
CA PRO A 8 -72.23 84.94 5.32
C PRO A 8 -72.04 85.82 4.05
N ARG A 9 -71.31 85.37 3.12
CA ARG A 9 -71.42 85.94 1.75
C ARG A 9 -71.14 84.85 0.68
N ALA A 10 -72.18 84.68 -0.21
CA ALA A 10 -72.17 83.83 -1.34
C ALA A 10 -71.07 84.20 -2.41
N ALA A 11 -70.40 83.23 -2.94
CA ALA A 11 -69.53 83.39 -4.14
C ALA A 11 -69.70 82.23 -5.11
N LYS A 12 -70.17 82.54 -6.23
CA LYS A 12 -70.28 82.05 -7.58
C LYS A 12 -69.61 80.62 -7.85
N LYS A 13 -70.43 79.70 -8.36
CA LYS A 13 -70.12 78.48 -9.04
C LYS A 13 -69.24 78.72 -10.31
N LYS A 14 -68.08 78.11 -10.36
CA LYS A 14 -67.34 77.89 -11.61
C LYS A 14 -67.62 76.48 -12.16
N PRO A 15 -67.66 76.25 -13.48
CA PRO A 15 -68.11 74.95 -14.08
C PRO A 15 -67.07 73.88 -13.91
N LEU A 16 -67.53 72.66 -13.62
CA LEU A 16 -66.76 71.39 -13.55
C LEU A 16 -66.16 71.06 -14.90
N LYS A 17 -64.83 71.04 -14.99
CA LYS A 17 -64.12 70.41 -16.15
C LYS A 17 -64.31 68.87 -16.07
N HIS A 18 -64.85 68.29 -17.11
CA HIS A 18 -64.89 66.86 -17.38
C HIS A 18 -63.50 66.25 -17.22
N LYS A 19 -63.25 65.40 -16.21
CA LYS A 19 -62.12 64.49 -16.19
C LYS A 19 -62.36 63.38 -17.21
N LYS A 20 -61.51 63.35 -18.24
CA LYS A 20 -61.43 62.24 -19.19
C LYS A 20 -61.18 60.95 -18.40
N ASN A 21 -62.08 59.96 -18.57
CA ASN A 21 -61.87 58.60 -18.12
C ASN A 21 -60.68 58.01 -18.87
N VAL A 22 -59.47 58.10 -18.25
CA VAL A 22 -58.32 57.33 -18.75
C VAL A 22 -58.60 55.88 -18.45
N SER A 23 -58.70 55.09 -19.48
CA SER A 23 -59.04 53.67 -19.50
C SER A 23 -58.12 52.89 -18.52
N VAL A 24 -58.63 52.50 -17.37
CA VAL A 24 -57.99 51.61 -16.36
C VAL A 24 -57.50 50.31 -16.98
N LYS A 25 -58.05 49.86 -18.12
CA LYS A 25 -57.63 48.69 -18.86
C LYS A 25 -56.26 48.81 -19.53
N LYS A 26 -55.81 50.02 -19.95
CA LYS A 26 -54.45 50.19 -20.57
C LYS A 26 -53.36 50.22 -19.53
N THR A 27 -53.55 50.77 -18.35
CA THR A 27 -52.61 50.79 -17.24
C THR A 27 -52.44 49.39 -16.62
N PHE A 28 -53.50 48.58 -16.53
CA PHE A 28 -53.43 47.20 -16.04
C PHE A 28 -52.69 46.27 -16.99
N LYS A 29 -52.87 46.39 -18.32
CA LYS A 29 -52.09 45.64 -19.30
C LYS A 29 -50.59 46.03 -19.26
N GLY A 30 -50.25 47.32 -19.13
CA GLY A 30 -48.88 47.79 -19.04
C GLY A 30 -48.20 47.32 -17.75
N LEU A 31 -48.91 47.27 -16.63
CA LEU A 31 -48.40 46.72 -15.39
C LEU A 31 -48.19 45.21 -15.47
N LEU A 32 -49.14 44.48 -16.11
CA LEU A 32 -49.06 43.05 -16.32
C LEU A 32 -47.82 42.69 -17.18
N TYR A 33 -47.55 43.40 -18.28
CA TYR A 33 -46.36 43.21 -19.09
C TYR A 33 -45.05 43.48 -18.35
N LYS A 34 -44.99 44.52 -17.50
CA LYS A 34 -43.84 44.81 -16.66
C LYS A 34 -43.61 43.72 -15.59
N VAL A 35 -44.67 43.28 -14.93
CA VAL A 35 -44.57 42.14 -13.94
C VAL A 35 -44.18 40.86 -14.65
N THR A 36 -44.78 40.53 -15.80
CA THR A 36 -44.38 39.36 -16.56
C THR A 36 -42.94 39.46 -17.04
N GLY A 37 -42.51 40.61 -17.55
CA GLY A 37 -41.09 40.84 -17.93
C GLY A 37 -40.12 40.69 -16.75
N PHE A 38 -40.48 41.22 -15.57
CA PHE A 38 -39.69 41.07 -14.35
C PHE A 38 -39.58 39.64 -13.88
N VAL A 39 -40.72 38.88 -13.90
CA VAL A 39 -40.78 37.44 -13.58
C VAL A 39 -39.94 36.61 -14.56
N LEU A 40 -39.99 36.93 -15.85
CA LEU A 40 -39.13 36.27 -16.84
C LEU A 40 -37.66 36.55 -16.63
N LEU A 41 -37.30 37.76 -16.25
CA LEU A 41 -35.92 38.17 -15.95
C LEU A 41 -35.39 37.45 -14.71
N LEU A 42 -36.19 37.37 -13.66
CA LEU A 42 -35.87 36.58 -12.46
C LEU A 42 -35.76 35.07 -12.79
N GLY A 43 -36.66 34.56 -13.63
CA GLY A 43 -36.62 33.17 -14.11
C GLY A 43 -35.32 32.89 -14.89
N LEU A 44 -34.92 33.80 -15.79
CA LEU A 44 -33.66 33.69 -16.53
C LEU A 44 -32.44 33.74 -15.60
N ALA A 45 -32.42 34.69 -14.66
CA ALA A 45 -31.33 34.80 -13.66
C ALA A 45 -31.22 33.52 -12.82
N TYR A 46 -32.37 32.91 -12.46
CA TYR A 46 -32.39 31.64 -11.74
C TYR A 46 -31.88 30.48 -12.57
N VAL A 47 -32.23 30.41 -13.86
CA VAL A 47 -31.70 29.38 -14.79
C VAL A 47 -30.19 29.52 -14.95
N LEU A 48 -29.65 30.75 -15.13
CA LEU A 48 -28.22 31.01 -15.20
C LEU A 48 -27.50 30.62 -13.90
N TYR A 49 -28.10 30.87 -12.75
CA TYR A 49 -27.60 30.42 -11.46
C TYR A 49 -27.54 28.87 -11.38
N LEU A 50 -28.59 28.20 -11.82
CA LEU A 50 -28.60 26.72 -11.89
C LEU A 50 -27.59 26.16 -12.89
N ASP A 51 -27.42 26.84 -14.03
CA ASP A 51 -26.43 26.49 -15.05
C ASP A 51 -25.02 26.48 -14.47
N ASN A 52 -24.65 27.56 -13.78
CA ASN A 52 -23.34 27.63 -13.13
C ASN A 52 -23.15 26.51 -12.08
N ILE A 53 -24.17 26.20 -11.28
CA ILE A 53 -24.11 25.09 -10.32
C ILE A 53 -23.93 23.74 -11.02
N VAL A 54 -24.68 23.51 -12.10
CA VAL A 54 -24.64 22.25 -12.85
C VAL A 54 -23.25 22.07 -13.45
N ARG A 55 -22.74 23.04 -14.18
CA ARG A 55 -21.43 22.96 -14.83
C ARG A 55 -20.29 22.81 -13.82
N SER A 56 -20.18 23.71 -12.85
CA SER A 56 -19.12 23.69 -11.86
C SER A 56 -19.05 22.35 -11.10
N LYS A 57 -20.18 21.78 -10.72
CA LYS A 57 -20.22 20.53 -9.95
C LYS A 57 -20.10 19.28 -10.82
N PHE A 58 -20.62 19.32 -12.07
CA PHE A 58 -20.51 18.18 -12.99
C PHE A 58 -19.09 18.04 -13.54
N GLU A 59 -18.48 19.12 -13.94
CA GLU A 59 -17.10 19.15 -14.42
C GLU A 59 -16.12 18.80 -13.29
N GLY A 60 -16.25 19.40 -12.09
CA GLY A 60 -15.40 19.11 -10.96
C GLY A 60 -15.43 17.64 -10.50
N LYS A 61 -16.63 17.06 -10.32
CA LYS A 61 -16.76 15.66 -9.87
C LYS A 61 -16.49 14.61 -10.96
N ARG A 62 -16.73 14.92 -12.21
CA ARG A 62 -16.55 14.00 -13.33
C ARG A 62 -15.08 13.69 -13.60
N TRP A 63 -14.20 14.64 -13.32
CA TRP A 63 -12.77 14.55 -13.62
C TRP A 63 -11.92 14.12 -12.41
N GLU A 64 -12.49 14.00 -11.22
CA GLU A 64 -11.81 13.44 -10.06
C GLU A 64 -11.64 11.93 -10.22
N LEU A 65 -10.67 11.52 -11.04
CA LEU A 65 -10.25 10.13 -11.14
C LEU A 65 -9.24 9.85 -10.02
N PRO A 66 -9.54 8.94 -9.08
CA PRO A 66 -8.60 8.63 -8.00
C PRO A 66 -7.33 7.97 -8.57
N ALA A 67 -6.20 8.25 -7.95
CA ALA A 67 -4.99 7.52 -8.28
C ALA A 67 -5.08 6.08 -7.79
N HIS A 68 -4.73 5.14 -8.65
CA HIS A 68 -4.71 3.71 -8.36
C HIS A 68 -3.29 3.27 -8.01
N VAL A 69 -3.14 2.54 -6.91
CA VAL A 69 -1.86 1.97 -6.49
C VAL A 69 -1.87 0.47 -6.78
N TYR A 70 -0.90 0.04 -7.55
CA TYR A 70 -0.69 -1.36 -7.93
C TYR A 70 0.51 -1.93 -7.19
N ALA A 71 0.44 -3.21 -6.83
CA ALA A 71 1.60 -3.98 -6.40
C ALA A 71 2.60 -4.13 -7.56
N SER A 72 3.79 -4.64 -7.27
CA SER A 72 4.71 -5.10 -8.32
C SER A 72 4.05 -6.20 -9.16
N PRO A 73 4.22 -6.21 -10.49
CA PRO A 73 3.71 -7.29 -11.33
C PRO A 73 4.16 -8.65 -10.83
N VAL A 74 3.29 -9.65 -10.94
CA VAL A 74 3.68 -11.01 -10.59
C VAL A 74 4.32 -11.65 -11.81
N GLU A 75 5.60 -11.95 -11.69
CA GLU A 75 6.39 -12.60 -12.72
C GLU A 75 6.51 -14.09 -12.43
N VAL A 76 6.22 -14.91 -13.43
CA VAL A 76 6.33 -16.37 -13.36
C VAL A 76 7.28 -16.82 -14.45
N TYR A 77 8.33 -17.53 -14.06
CA TYR A 77 9.38 -18.02 -14.93
C TYR A 77 9.81 -19.44 -14.54
N GLN A 78 10.47 -20.13 -15.44
CA GLN A 78 10.97 -21.47 -15.17
C GLN A 78 11.97 -21.48 -14.00
N GLY A 79 11.80 -22.40 -13.06
CA GLY A 79 12.60 -22.50 -11.83
C GLY A 79 12.06 -21.70 -10.66
N LEU A 80 11.04 -20.83 -10.85
CA LEU A 80 10.45 -20.08 -9.75
C LEU A 80 9.92 -21.04 -8.66
N ALA A 81 10.35 -20.84 -7.43
CA ALA A 81 9.86 -21.58 -6.27
C ALA A 81 8.41 -21.16 -5.93
N LEU A 82 7.46 -21.78 -6.62
CA LEU A 82 6.03 -21.53 -6.53
C LEU A 82 5.32 -22.88 -6.70
N SER A 83 4.58 -23.32 -5.68
CA SER A 83 3.79 -24.56 -5.78
C SER A 83 2.50 -24.35 -6.56
N ALA A 84 1.96 -25.42 -7.15
CA ALA A 84 0.69 -25.40 -7.86
C ALA A 84 -0.47 -24.78 -7.03
N ASN A 85 -0.53 -25.09 -5.73
CA ASN A 85 -1.58 -24.54 -4.84
C ASN A 85 -1.36 -23.05 -4.53
N GLN A 86 -0.11 -22.61 -4.37
CA GLN A 86 0.19 -21.18 -4.21
C GLN A 86 -0.14 -20.39 -5.48
N PHE A 87 0.12 -20.98 -6.65
CA PHE A 87 -0.25 -20.41 -7.92
C PHE A 87 -1.78 -20.29 -8.10
N GLU A 88 -2.53 -21.32 -7.71
CA GLU A 88 -3.99 -21.25 -7.75
C GLU A 88 -4.55 -20.17 -6.85
N LYS A 89 -3.99 -20.03 -5.64
CA LYS A 89 -4.36 -18.94 -4.75
C LYS A 89 -4.06 -17.57 -5.37
N LEU A 90 -2.91 -17.43 -6.04
CA LEU A 90 -2.58 -16.21 -6.79
C LEU A 90 -3.62 -15.92 -7.88
N LEU A 91 -4.01 -16.92 -8.69
CA LEU A 91 -5.04 -16.76 -9.71
C LEU A 91 -6.39 -16.33 -9.11
N GLN A 92 -6.76 -16.89 -7.95
CA GLN A 92 -7.96 -16.48 -7.22
C GLN A 92 -7.87 -15.04 -6.70
N ASP A 93 -6.70 -14.65 -6.19
CA ASP A 93 -6.45 -13.27 -5.71
C ASP A 93 -6.44 -12.25 -6.86
N LEU A 94 -6.05 -12.67 -8.07
CA LEU A 94 -6.16 -11.92 -9.33
C LEU A 94 -7.54 -12.05 -10.00
N HIS A 95 -8.51 -12.71 -9.32
CA HIS A 95 -9.88 -12.92 -9.82
C HIS A 95 -9.96 -13.70 -11.15
N TYR A 96 -9.02 -14.62 -11.40
CA TYR A 96 -9.13 -15.56 -12.51
C TYR A 96 -10.23 -16.58 -12.21
N GLN A 97 -11.05 -16.88 -13.23
CA GLN A 97 -12.16 -17.82 -13.09
C GLN A 97 -11.76 -19.22 -13.53
N GLN A 98 -11.97 -20.20 -12.65
CA GLN A 98 -11.82 -21.59 -13.05
C GLN A 98 -12.95 -22.01 -13.99
N THR A 99 -12.62 -22.68 -15.09
CA THR A 99 -13.57 -23.15 -16.10
C THR A 99 -13.30 -24.58 -16.50
N THR A 100 -14.33 -25.28 -16.95
CA THR A 100 -14.23 -26.60 -17.57
C THR A 100 -14.20 -26.52 -19.10
N HIS A 101 -14.48 -25.36 -19.69
CA HIS A 101 -14.50 -25.19 -21.13
C HIS A 101 -13.12 -25.32 -21.76
N GLN A 102 -13.04 -25.91 -22.96
CA GLN A 102 -11.78 -26.03 -23.70
C GLN A 102 -11.28 -24.67 -24.20
N ARG A 103 -12.18 -23.79 -24.65
CA ARG A 103 -11.85 -22.44 -25.10
C ARG A 103 -11.76 -21.49 -23.90
N LEU A 104 -10.57 -21.00 -23.64
CA LEU A 104 -10.28 -20.07 -22.55
C LEU A 104 -10.55 -18.63 -22.97
N THR A 105 -11.24 -17.89 -22.12
CA THR A 105 -11.40 -16.42 -22.22
C THR A 105 -10.31 -15.73 -21.41
N PRO A 106 -9.95 -14.46 -21.71
CA PRO A 106 -9.02 -13.71 -20.87
C PRO A 106 -9.45 -13.74 -19.39
N GLY A 107 -8.50 -14.00 -18.46
CA GLY A 107 -8.82 -14.10 -17.04
C GLY A 107 -9.44 -15.42 -16.61
N SER A 108 -9.36 -16.48 -17.44
CA SER A 108 -9.84 -17.82 -17.08
C SER A 108 -8.72 -18.86 -17.07
N TYR A 109 -8.89 -19.89 -16.25
CA TYR A 109 -7.96 -21.02 -16.19
C TYR A 109 -8.69 -22.36 -16.01
N ARG A 110 -7.98 -23.43 -16.41
CA ARG A 110 -8.36 -24.81 -16.15
C ARG A 110 -7.18 -25.55 -15.52
N ARG A 111 -7.44 -26.26 -14.45
CA ARG A 111 -6.45 -27.09 -13.75
C ARG A 111 -6.62 -28.57 -14.10
N SER A 112 -5.51 -29.25 -14.36
CA SER A 112 -5.44 -30.70 -14.50
C SER A 112 -4.22 -31.21 -13.72
N GLY A 113 -4.44 -31.63 -12.47
CA GLY A 113 -3.36 -32.00 -11.55
C GLY A 113 -2.40 -30.82 -11.29
N ASN A 114 -1.15 -30.98 -11.70
CA ASN A 114 -0.10 -29.98 -11.60
C ASN A 114 0.07 -29.14 -12.89
N ARG A 115 -0.85 -29.19 -13.82
CA ARG A 115 -0.86 -28.40 -15.05
C ARG A 115 -1.97 -27.38 -15.03
N TYR A 116 -1.65 -26.15 -15.43
CA TYR A 116 -2.59 -25.03 -15.56
C TYR A 116 -2.62 -24.56 -16.99
N PHE A 117 -3.78 -24.60 -17.61
CA PHE A 117 -4.08 -23.98 -18.87
C PHE A 117 -4.79 -22.67 -18.57
N LEU A 118 -4.24 -21.53 -18.97
CA LEU A 118 -4.83 -20.24 -18.67
C LEU A 118 -4.64 -19.26 -19.82
N ARG A 119 -5.51 -18.25 -19.85
CA ARG A 119 -5.37 -17.09 -20.73
C ARG A 119 -5.25 -15.84 -19.89
N THR A 120 -4.11 -15.12 -20.03
CA THR A 120 -3.88 -13.86 -19.32
C THR A 120 -4.83 -12.77 -19.82
N ARG A 121 -4.97 -11.68 -19.05
CA ARG A 121 -5.64 -10.46 -19.48
C ARG A 121 -4.65 -9.54 -20.18
N SER A 122 -5.16 -8.62 -21.00
CA SER A 122 -4.37 -7.47 -21.46
C SER A 122 -4.16 -6.52 -20.28
N PHE A 123 -2.95 -5.98 -20.17
CA PHE A 123 -2.65 -4.96 -19.16
C PHE A 123 -1.60 -3.98 -19.69
N ASN A 124 -1.78 -2.69 -19.34
CA ASN A 124 -0.83 -1.63 -19.65
C ASN A 124 0.14 -1.47 -18.46
N PHE A 125 1.30 -2.12 -18.55
CA PHE A 125 2.37 -1.99 -17.56
C PHE A 125 3.08 -0.64 -17.74
N PHE A 126 3.91 -0.28 -16.78
CA PHE A 126 4.69 0.97 -16.85
C PHE A 126 5.73 0.98 -17.98
N ASP A 127 6.11 -0.18 -18.49
CA ASP A 127 7.09 -0.40 -19.56
C ASP A 127 6.46 -0.81 -20.91
N GLY A 128 5.14 -0.91 -20.97
CA GLY A 128 4.40 -1.19 -22.21
C GLY A 128 3.16 -2.06 -22.01
N GLN A 129 2.40 -2.22 -23.10
CA GLN A 129 1.19 -3.04 -23.12
C GLN A 129 1.53 -4.50 -23.41
N GLU A 130 0.98 -5.42 -22.63
CA GLU A 130 0.97 -6.84 -22.94
C GLU A 130 -0.42 -7.30 -23.36
N THR A 131 -0.45 -8.07 -24.46
CA THR A 131 -1.66 -8.71 -24.98
C THR A 131 -1.92 -10.07 -24.30
N PRO A 132 -3.16 -10.57 -24.30
CA PRO A 132 -3.50 -11.84 -23.68
C PRO A 132 -2.76 -13.01 -24.30
N LYS A 133 -2.02 -13.77 -23.50
CA LYS A 133 -1.31 -15.00 -23.87
C LYS A 133 -2.10 -16.22 -23.38
N THR A 134 -2.18 -17.29 -24.21
CA THR A 134 -2.74 -18.57 -23.78
C THR A 134 -1.59 -19.55 -23.54
N VAL A 135 -1.42 -19.96 -22.27
CA VAL A 135 -0.25 -20.72 -21.83
C VAL A 135 -0.64 -21.98 -21.07
N ASN A 136 0.26 -22.95 -21.11
CA ASN A 136 0.26 -24.15 -20.27
C ASN A 136 1.45 -24.06 -19.31
N ILE A 137 1.20 -24.07 -18.01
CA ILE A 137 2.21 -24.04 -16.95
C ILE A 137 2.23 -25.39 -16.25
N PHE A 138 3.41 -25.98 -16.14
CA PHE A 138 3.62 -27.24 -15.44
C PHE A 138 4.44 -27.04 -14.17
N PHE A 139 3.94 -27.58 -13.05
CA PHE A 139 4.57 -27.53 -11.73
C PHE A 139 5.07 -28.92 -11.32
N HIS A 140 6.26 -28.96 -10.74
CA HIS A 140 6.83 -30.17 -10.15
C HIS A 140 7.71 -29.81 -8.95
N ALA A 141 7.67 -30.64 -7.90
CA ALA A 141 8.49 -30.45 -6.67
C ALA A 141 8.44 -29.02 -6.08
N GLY A 142 7.26 -28.37 -6.14
CA GLY A 142 7.08 -27.04 -5.56
C GLY A 142 7.62 -25.89 -6.38
N SER A 143 8.00 -26.10 -7.64
CA SER A 143 8.51 -25.09 -8.55
C SER A 143 7.86 -25.14 -9.93
N VAL A 144 8.00 -24.05 -10.69
CA VAL A 144 7.57 -23.96 -12.09
C VAL A 144 8.59 -24.70 -12.97
N GLN A 145 8.17 -25.76 -13.63
CA GLN A 145 9.03 -26.54 -14.51
C GLN A 145 9.06 -26.02 -15.95
N SER A 146 7.92 -25.61 -16.47
CA SER A 146 7.86 -25.05 -17.83
C SER A 146 6.64 -24.18 -18.02
N ILE A 147 6.77 -23.18 -18.89
CA ILE A 147 5.69 -22.33 -19.38
C ILE A 147 5.71 -22.43 -20.90
N ARG A 148 4.63 -22.88 -21.52
CA ARG A 148 4.51 -23.00 -22.98
C ARG A 148 3.31 -22.21 -23.48
N ASN A 149 3.53 -21.41 -24.48
CA ASN A 149 2.46 -20.81 -25.27
C ASN A 149 1.74 -21.91 -26.05
N THR A 150 0.41 -22.03 -25.89
CA THR A 150 -0.37 -23.09 -26.53
C THR A 150 -0.71 -22.82 -27.98
N VAL A 151 -0.54 -21.58 -28.47
CA VAL A 151 -0.78 -21.19 -29.86
C VAL A 151 0.47 -21.43 -30.70
N THR A 152 1.63 -20.95 -30.22
CA THR A 152 2.91 -21.06 -30.95
C THR A 152 3.72 -22.32 -30.58
N ASN A 153 3.32 -23.00 -29.52
CA ASN A 153 4.02 -24.15 -28.91
C ASN A 153 5.46 -23.85 -28.48
N THR A 154 5.82 -22.58 -28.30
CA THR A 154 7.14 -22.11 -27.84
C THR A 154 7.22 -22.02 -26.33
N LEU A 155 8.43 -22.07 -25.79
CA LEU A 155 8.67 -21.76 -24.37
C LEU A 155 8.52 -20.27 -24.15
N GLU A 156 7.77 -19.89 -23.11
CA GLU A 156 7.69 -18.52 -22.62
C GLU A 156 8.70 -18.37 -21.48
N PRO A 157 9.76 -17.57 -21.65
CA PRO A 157 10.79 -17.41 -20.62
C PRO A 157 10.25 -16.67 -19.40
N LEU A 158 9.32 -15.75 -19.61
CA LEU A 158 8.68 -14.92 -18.57
C LEU A 158 7.21 -14.73 -18.90
N LEU A 159 6.36 -14.96 -17.92
CA LEU A 159 4.93 -14.65 -17.95
C LEU A 159 4.61 -13.63 -16.86
N ARG A 160 4.15 -12.46 -17.27
CA ARG A 160 3.68 -11.42 -16.33
C ARG A 160 2.18 -11.46 -16.21
N PHE A 161 1.71 -11.33 -14.97
CA PHE A 161 0.29 -11.11 -14.67
C PHE A 161 0.05 -9.66 -14.33
N GLU A 162 -1.15 -9.18 -14.62
CA GLU A 162 -1.58 -7.87 -14.16
C GLU A 162 -1.33 -7.71 -12.66
N PRO A 163 -0.80 -6.58 -12.20
CA PRO A 163 -0.50 -6.36 -10.79
C PRO A 163 -1.80 -6.24 -9.98
N VAL A 164 -1.76 -6.73 -8.74
CA VAL A 164 -2.89 -6.58 -7.82
C VAL A 164 -3.05 -5.10 -7.47
N GLN A 165 -4.23 -4.54 -7.67
CA GLN A 165 -4.56 -3.22 -7.15
C GLN A 165 -4.62 -3.29 -5.62
N VAL A 166 -3.77 -2.54 -4.93
CA VAL A 166 -3.61 -2.57 -3.48
C VAL A 166 -4.33 -1.44 -2.77
N GLY A 167 -4.72 -0.41 -3.50
CA GLY A 167 -5.50 0.70 -3.01
C GLY A 167 -5.69 1.82 -4.02
N SER A 168 -6.34 2.87 -3.57
CA SER A 168 -6.55 4.10 -4.34
C SER A 168 -6.57 5.30 -3.40
N PHE A 169 -6.18 6.47 -3.91
CA PHE A 169 -6.27 7.72 -3.18
C PHE A 169 -7.53 8.47 -3.62
N TYR A 170 -8.50 8.58 -2.72
CA TYR A 170 -9.79 9.23 -2.96
C TYR A 170 -9.86 10.61 -2.32
N SER A 171 -10.79 11.45 -2.82
CA SER A 171 -11.18 12.68 -2.16
C SER A 171 -11.82 12.42 -0.78
N SER A 172 -11.83 13.40 0.10
CA SER A 172 -12.04 13.31 1.56
C SER A 172 -13.42 12.83 2.03
N HIS A 173 -14.35 12.43 1.16
CA HIS A 173 -15.66 11.93 1.55
C HIS A 173 -15.63 10.42 1.76
N LYS A 174 -16.29 9.94 2.82
CA LYS A 174 -16.42 8.52 3.25
C LYS A 174 -17.14 7.61 2.21
N GLU A 175 -17.06 7.93 0.94
CA GLU A 175 -17.73 7.25 -0.15
C GLU A 175 -16.75 6.36 -0.91
N ASP A 176 -17.08 5.11 -1.02
CA ASP A 176 -16.33 4.12 -1.76
C ASP A 176 -16.78 4.13 -3.23
N ARG A 177 -15.91 4.53 -4.16
CA ARG A 177 -16.20 4.58 -5.61
C ARG A 177 -15.12 3.88 -6.41
N LEU A 178 -15.55 3.09 -7.38
CA LEU A 178 -14.72 2.60 -8.48
C LEU A 178 -15.29 3.24 -9.75
N LEU A 179 -14.57 4.23 -10.28
CA LEU A 179 -15.00 4.90 -11.49
C LEU A 179 -14.66 4.05 -12.71
N VAL A 180 -15.58 4.03 -13.68
CA VAL A 180 -15.41 3.36 -14.98
C VAL A 180 -15.72 4.34 -16.09
N LYS A 181 -14.94 4.29 -17.17
CA LYS A 181 -15.24 5.02 -18.41
C LYS A 181 -16.40 4.32 -19.13
N PHE A 182 -17.19 5.08 -19.89
CA PHE A 182 -18.33 4.55 -20.62
C PHE A 182 -17.97 3.35 -21.50
N ASN A 183 -16.83 3.41 -22.19
CA ASN A 183 -16.33 2.33 -23.06
C ASN A 183 -15.95 1.03 -22.34
N ASP A 184 -15.70 1.09 -21.01
CA ASP A 184 -15.36 -0.07 -20.19
C ASP A 184 -16.59 -0.73 -19.56
N VAL A 185 -17.79 -0.14 -19.77
CA VAL A 185 -19.07 -0.66 -19.26
C VAL A 185 -19.64 -1.71 -20.21
N PRO A 186 -20.02 -2.92 -19.72
CA PRO A 186 -20.66 -3.91 -20.56
C PRO A 186 -21.91 -3.36 -21.23
N GLN A 187 -22.04 -3.53 -22.56
CA GLN A 187 -23.19 -3.07 -23.31
C GLN A 187 -24.54 -3.63 -22.77
N THR A 188 -24.52 -4.88 -22.29
CA THR A 188 -25.67 -5.52 -21.62
C THR A 188 -26.15 -4.77 -20.37
N LEU A 189 -25.25 -4.11 -19.65
CA LEU A 189 -25.60 -3.29 -18.49
C LEU A 189 -26.25 -1.98 -18.92
N ILE A 190 -25.68 -1.30 -19.92
CA ILE A 190 -26.19 -0.06 -20.48
C ILE A 190 -27.61 -0.28 -21.02
N ASP A 191 -27.76 -1.26 -21.89
CA ASP A 191 -29.07 -1.58 -22.55
C ASP A 191 -30.09 -2.05 -21.50
N GLY A 192 -29.69 -2.86 -20.54
CA GLY A 192 -30.54 -3.32 -19.44
C GLY A 192 -31.03 -2.19 -18.54
N LEU A 193 -30.13 -1.22 -18.24
CA LEU A 193 -30.47 -0.03 -17.44
C LEU A 193 -31.50 0.84 -18.20
N ILE A 194 -31.26 1.13 -19.49
CA ILE A 194 -32.17 1.92 -20.33
C ILE A 194 -33.50 1.21 -20.48
N ALA A 195 -33.49 -0.10 -20.73
CA ALA A 195 -34.71 -0.89 -20.92
C ALA A 195 -35.62 -0.86 -19.66
N VAL A 196 -35.05 -0.82 -18.47
CA VAL A 196 -35.80 -0.92 -17.21
C VAL A 196 -36.17 0.45 -16.64
N GLU A 197 -35.22 1.39 -16.65
CA GLU A 197 -35.38 2.66 -15.96
C GLU A 197 -35.89 3.78 -16.90
N ASP A 198 -35.45 3.82 -18.15
CA ASP A 198 -35.77 4.92 -19.06
C ASP A 198 -35.70 4.53 -20.54
N ARG A 199 -36.74 3.84 -21.06
CA ARG A 199 -36.79 3.35 -22.45
C ARG A 199 -36.67 4.44 -23.52
N GLY A 200 -37.00 5.68 -23.18
CA GLY A 200 -36.93 6.82 -24.07
C GLY A 200 -35.67 7.64 -23.92
N PHE A 201 -34.64 7.16 -23.22
CA PHE A 201 -33.46 7.92 -22.85
C PHE A 201 -32.82 8.67 -24.02
N HIS A 202 -32.68 8.03 -25.18
CA HIS A 202 -32.11 8.63 -26.38
C HIS A 202 -33.08 9.54 -27.16
N GLN A 203 -34.36 9.62 -26.73
CA GLN A 203 -35.42 10.33 -27.48
C GLN A 203 -35.87 11.64 -26.82
N HIS A 204 -35.55 11.86 -25.55
CA HIS A 204 -35.91 13.07 -24.81
C HIS A 204 -34.69 13.89 -24.39
N GLN A 205 -34.92 15.15 -24.05
CA GLN A 205 -33.91 16.08 -23.55
C GLN A 205 -34.07 16.27 -22.03
N GLY A 206 -33.68 15.25 -21.24
CA GLY A 206 -33.68 15.28 -19.78
C GLY A 206 -35.04 15.04 -19.10
N VAL A 207 -36.13 15.43 -19.71
CA VAL A 207 -37.50 15.27 -19.18
C VAL A 207 -38.38 14.61 -20.22
N SER A 208 -39.11 13.54 -19.85
CA SER A 208 -40.04 12.84 -20.72
C SER A 208 -41.48 13.17 -20.35
N ILE A 209 -42.10 14.13 -21.08
CA ILE A 209 -43.52 14.49 -20.91
C ILE A 209 -44.41 13.28 -21.09
N LYS A 210 -44.10 12.41 -22.08
CA LYS A 210 -44.83 11.18 -22.37
C LYS A 210 -44.80 10.19 -21.20
N SER A 211 -43.67 10.06 -20.53
CA SER A 211 -43.53 9.21 -19.35
C SER A 211 -44.25 9.77 -18.15
N ILE A 212 -44.24 11.09 -17.95
CA ILE A 212 -44.98 11.78 -16.88
C ILE A 212 -46.47 11.60 -17.04
N ALA A 213 -47.01 11.84 -18.27
CA ALA A 213 -48.43 11.66 -18.58
C ALA A 213 -48.90 10.21 -18.38
N ARG A 214 -48.08 9.25 -18.83
CA ARG A 214 -48.37 7.83 -18.64
C ARG A 214 -48.35 7.46 -17.14
N ALA A 215 -47.35 7.89 -16.37
CA ALA A 215 -47.29 7.61 -14.96
C ALA A 215 -48.43 8.24 -14.17
N PHE A 216 -48.85 9.46 -14.53
CA PHE A 216 -50.02 10.13 -13.95
C PHE A 216 -51.29 9.32 -14.18
N TRP A 217 -51.55 8.86 -15.43
CA TRP A 217 -52.71 8.07 -15.76
C TRP A 217 -52.76 6.73 -15.03
N VAL A 218 -51.62 6.01 -14.96
CA VAL A 218 -51.52 4.71 -14.30
C VAL A 218 -51.76 4.86 -12.79
N ASN A 219 -51.14 5.86 -12.18
CA ASN A 219 -51.24 6.13 -10.73
C ASN A 219 -52.67 6.57 -10.36
N MET A 220 -53.31 7.38 -11.18
CA MET A 220 -54.72 7.78 -10.98
C MET A 220 -55.63 6.56 -11.05
N LYS A 221 -55.42 5.66 -12.01
CA LYS A 221 -56.23 4.42 -12.15
C LYS A 221 -56.00 3.44 -10.99
N ALA A 222 -54.77 3.41 -10.43
CA ALA A 222 -54.41 2.51 -9.33
C ALA A 222 -54.71 3.06 -7.96
N GLY A 223 -55.18 4.31 -7.82
CA GLY A 223 -55.46 4.97 -6.53
C GLY A 223 -54.22 5.21 -5.66
N GLY A 224 -53.01 5.11 -6.25
CA GLY A 224 -51.75 5.29 -5.52
C GLY A 224 -50.55 5.34 -6.45
N VAL A 225 -49.35 5.64 -5.90
CA VAL A 225 -48.11 5.75 -6.67
C VAL A 225 -47.53 4.36 -6.97
N VAL A 226 -47.87 3.78 -8.11
CA VAL A 226 -47.40 2.45 -8.58
C VAL A 226 -46.35 2.56 -9.68
N GLN A 227 -46.32 3.68 -10.45
CA GLN A 227 -45.37 3.91 -11.52
C GLN A 227 -44.66 5.27 -11.40
N GLY A 228 -43.34 5.29 -11.58
CA GLY A 228 -42.52 6.50 -11.69
C GLY A 228 -42.43 6.99 -13.15
N GLY A 229 -42.36 8.32 -13.33
CA GLY A 229 -42.16 8.95 -14.62
C GLY A 229 -40.89 9.77 -14.75
N SER A 230 -39.90 9.57 -13.82
CA SER A 230 -38.62 10.28 -13.86
C SER A 230 -37.63 9.59 -14.78
N THR A 231 -36.88 10.39 -15.54
CA THR A 231 -35.84 9.91 -16.46
C THR A 231 -34.53 9.59 -15.70
N LEU A 232 -33.59 8.86 -16.36
CA LEU A 232 -32.23 8.63 -15.83
C LEU A 232 -31.52 9.96 -15.53
N THR A 233 -31.65 10.96 -16.40
CA THR A 233 -31.09 12.30 -16.19
C THR A 233 -31.66 12.97 -14.94
N GLN A 234 -32.96 12.88 -14.70
CA GLN A 234 -33.58 13.39 -13.49
C GLN A 234 -33.14 12.63 -12.23
N GLN A 235 -32.94 11.31 -12.33
CA GLN A 235 -32.41 10.51 -11.23
C GLN A 235 -30.95 10.90 -10.90
N LEU A 236 -30.13 11.16 -11.95
CA LEU A 236 -28.76 11.67 -11.76
C LEU A 236 -28.77 13.01 -11.03
N ILE A 237 -29.56 13.98 -11.50
CA ILE A 237 -29.69 15.30 -10.85
C ILE A 237 -30.13 15.16 -9.40
N LYS A 238 -31.09 14.31 -9.12
CA LYS A 238 -31.57 14.06 -7.76
C LYS A 238 -30.42 13.55 -6.86
N ASN A 239 -29.65 12.59 -7.33
CA ASN A 239 -28.58 11.95 -6.55
C ASN A 239 -27.35 12.87 -6.39
N PHE A 240 -27.06 13.69 -7.40
CA PHE A 240 -25.85 14.50 -7.50
C PHE A 240 -25.98 15.89 -6.86
N TYR A 241 -27.17 16.52 -6.95
CA TYR A 241 -27.35 17.95 -6.60
C TYR A 241 -28.39 18.22 -5.52
N LEU A 242 -29.31 17.28 -5.24
CA LEU A 242 -30.49 17.56 -4.44
C LEU A 242 -30.56 16.71 -3.17
N ASN A 243 -31.28 17.20 -2.17
CA ASN A 243 -31.52 16.50 -0.92
C ASN A 243 -32.71 15.52 -1.03
N ALA A 244 -32.87 14.64 -0.02
CA ALA A 244 -33.91 13.62 0.02
C ALA A 244 -35.35 14.17 0.25
N GLU A 245 -35.53 15.48 0.43
CA GLU A 245 -36.84 16.10 0.65
C GLU A 245 -37.79 15.90 -0.54
N ARG A 246 -39.05 15.64 -0.23
CA ARG A 246 -40.11 15.43 -1.23
C ARG A 246 -40.99 16.70 -1.32
N SER A 247 -40.63 17.65 -2.20
CA SER A 247 -41.40 18.86 -2.48
C SER A 247 -41.60 19.08 -3.99
N LEU A 248 -42.66 19.77 -4.37
CA LEU A 248 -42.91 20.15 -5.76
C LEU A 248 -41.82 21.11 -6.27
N ALA A 249 -41.38 22.07 -5.44
CA ALA A 249 -40.31 22.98 -5.78
C ALA A 249 -39.00 22.23 -6.14
N ARG A 250 -38.65 21.22 -5.36
CA ARG A 250 -37.51 20.35 -5.66
C ARG A 250 -37.69 19.63 -7.01
N LYS A 251 -38.90 19.16 -7.32
CA LYS A 251 -39.16 18.44 -8.58
C LYS A 251 -39.08 19.36 -9.79
N VAL A 252 -39.50 20.63 -9.67
CA VAL A 252 -39.32 21.64 -10.72
C VAL A 252 -37.83 21.95 -10.89
N LYS A 253 -37.09 22.14 -9.78
CA LYS A 253 -35.63 22.35 -9.85
C LYS A 253 -34.92 21.17 -10.50
N GLU A 254 -35.27 19.93 -10.17
CA GLU A 254 -34.75 18.70 -10.78
C GLU A 254 -34.99 18.69 -12.29
N ALA A 255 -36.19 19.05 -12.75
CA ALA A 255 -36.52 19.10 -14.18
C ALA A 255 -35.71 20.18 -14.93
N LEU A 256 -35.60 21.37 -14.36
CA LEU A 256 -34.79 22.46 -14.95
C LEU A 256 -33.31 22.08 -15.06
N MET A 257 -32.74 21.53 -13.99
CA MET A 257 -31.35 21.06 -14.00
C MET A 257 -31.14 19.89 -14.98
N ALA A 258 -32.13 19.00 -15.14
CA ALA A 258 -32.06 17.91 -16.12
C ALA A 258 -32.07 18.42 -17.58
N LEU A 259 -32.80 19.50 -17.87
CA LEU A 259 -32.73 20.17 -19.16
C LEU A 259 -31.37 20.85 -19.40
N ILE A 260 -30.81 21.49 -18.37
CA ILE A 260 -29.53 22.16 -18.45
C ILE A 260 -28.40 21.14 -18.72
N ILE A 261 -28.38 20.02 -18.02
CA ILE A 261 -27.32 19.02 -18.19
C ILE A 261 -27.37 18.39 -19.59
N GLU A 262 -28.56 18.12 -20.14
CA GLU A 262 -28.72 17.60 -21.47
C GLU A 262 -28.44 18.63 -22.59
N PHE A 263 -28.44 19.91 -22.27
CA PHE A 263 -28.02 20.96 -23.18
C PHE A 263 -26.48 21.04 -23.31
N HIS A 264 -25.74 20.73 -22.25
CA HIS A 264 -24.29 20.87 -22.22
C HIS A 264 -23.53 19.57 -22.49
N TYR A 265 -24.12 18.41 -22.19
CA TYR A 265 -23.42 17.11 -22.20
C TYR A 265 -24.15 16.08 -23.04
N GLU A 266 -23.35 15.20 -23.67
CA GLU A 266 -23.88 14.11 -24.47
C GLU A 266 -24.50 12.98 -23.62
N LYS A 267 -25.39 12.19 -24.25
CA LYS A 267 -26.06 11.07 -23.58
C LYS A 267 -25.11 10.07 -22.94
N ASN A 268 -24.00 9.76 -23.61
CA ASN A 268 -23.00 8.83 -23.08
C ASN A 268 -22.30 9.39 -21.85
N GLU A 269 -22.06 10.69 -21.82
CA GLU A 269 -21.46 11.37 -20.67
C GLU A 269 -22.39 11.37 -19.45
N ILE A 270 -23.70 11.58 -19.69
CA ILE A 270 -24.73 11.53 -18.66
C ILE A 270 -24.88 10.10 -18.10
N LEU A 271 -24.84 9.08 -18.99
CA LEU A 271 -24.86 7.67 -18.57
C LEU A 271 -23.61 7.28 -17.77
N GLU A 272 -22.43 7.71 -18.20
CA GLU A 272 -21.18 7.48 -17.46
C GLU A 272 -21.27 8.03 -16.05
N ALA A 273 -21.73 9.29 -15.92
CA ALA A 273 -21.92 9.91 -14.61
C ALA A 273 -22.97 9.15 -13.76
N TYR A 274 -24.07 8.70 -14.38
CA TYR A 274 -25.12 7.93 -13.69
C TYR A 274 -24.57 6.58 -13.20
N ILE A 275 -23.87 5.83 -14.04
CA ILE A 275 -23.30 4.52 -13.73
C ILE A 275 -22.31 4.60 -12.57
N ASN A 276 -21.58 5.69 -12.47
CA ASN A 276 -20.61 5.93 -11.42
C ASN A 276 -21.21 6.48 -10.12
N GLU A 277 -22.40 7.11 -10.16
CA GLU A 277 -22.95 7.86 -9.03
C GLU A 277 -24.13 7.18 -8.33
N VAL A 278 -24.84 6.28 -9.01
CA VAL A 278 -26.07 5.71 -8.46
C VAL A 278 -25.83 4.92 -7.18
N PHE A 279 -26.59 5.20 -6.13
CA PHE A 279 -26.55 4.46 -4.87
C PHE A 279 -27.15 3.05 -5.08
N LEU A 280 -26.37 2.01 -4.74
CA LEU A 280 -26.74 0.60 -4.95
C LEU A 280 -26.68 -0.26 -3.69
N GLY A 281 -26.28 0.29 -2.55
CA GLY A 281 -26.22 -0.47 -1.31
C GLY A 281 -25.49 0.24 -0.18
N GLN A 282 -25.38 -0.45 0.95
CA GLN A 282 -24.70 0.07 2.14
C GLN A 282 -23.91 -1.04 2.85
N ASP A 283 -22.69 -0.73 3.29
CA ASP A 283 -21.86 -1.58 4.15
C ASP A 283 -21.53 -0.85 5.46
N GLY A 284 -22.31 -1.15 6.50
CA GLY A 284 -22.24 -0.41 7.76
C GLY A 284 -22.62 1.08 7.56
N GLU A 285 -21.71 2.00 7.87
CA GLU A 285 -21.87 3.45 7.66
C GLU A 285 -21.49 3.93 6.24
N ARG A 286 -21.01 3.04 5.36
CA ARG A 286 -20.51 3.39 4.03
C ARG A 286 -21.52 3.14 2.95
N SER A 287 -21.78 4.12 2.10
CA SER A 287 -22.61 3.96 0.89
C SER A 287 -21.82 3.31 -0.24
N ILE A 288 -22.47 2.39 -0.94
CA ILE A 288 -21.99 1.74 -2.15
C ILE A 288 -22.57 2.48 -3.34
N ASN A 289 -21.73 3.30 -3.97
CA ASN A 289 -22.12 4.12 -5.11
C ASN A 289 -21.46 3.62 -6.40
N GLY A 290 -22.20 3.61 -7.50
CA GLY A 290 -21.77 3.15 -8.80
C GLY A 290 -21.81 1.63 -8.99
N PHE A 291 -22.01 1.24 -10.26
CA PHE A 291 -22.15 -0.17 -10.65
C PHE A 291 -20.87 -0.96 -10.50
N ALA A 292 -19.70 -0.36 -10.74
CA ALA A 292 -18.42 -1.06 -10.59
C ALA A 292 -18.15 -1.42 -9.12
N MET A 293 -18.42 -0.49 -8.21
CA MET A 293 -18.31 -0.77 -6.77
C MET A 293 -19.33 -1.81 -6.33
N ALA A 294 -20.58 -1.71 -6.77
CA ALA A 294 -21.61 -2.68 -6.45
C ALA A 294 -21.29 -4.08 -7.00
N SER A 295 -20.65 -4.18 -8.17
CA SER A 295 -20.17 -5.45 -8.74
C SER A 295 -19.16 -6.12 -7.81
N VAL A 296 -18.15 -5.38 -7.36
CA VAL A 296 -17.17 -5.90 -6.41
C VAL A 296 -17.81 -6.20 -5.06
N PHE A 297 -18.71 -5.34 -4.58
CA PHE A 297 -19.37 -5.50 -3.28
C PHE A 297 -20.24 -6.76 -3.22
N TYR A 298 -21.09 -6.97 -4.20
CA TYR A 298 -22.03 -8.09 -4.18
C TYR A 298 -21.45 -9.39 -4.73
N PHE A 299 -20.57 -9.32 -5.73
CA PHE A 299 -20.11 -10.50 -6.47
C PHE A 299 -18.62 -10.77 -6.37
N ASN A 300 -17.83 -9.82 -5.86
CA ASN A 300 -16.36 -9.87 -5.87
C ASN A 300 -15.82 -10.09 -7.31
N THR A 301 -16.42 -9.43 -8.28
CA THR A 301 -16.15 -9.59 -9.72
C THR A 301 -16.04 -8.21 -10.36
N PRO A 302 -15.07 -7.96 -11.26
CA PRO A 302 -15.00 -6.74 -12.05
C PRO A 302 -16.26 -6.53 -12.88
N LEU A 303 -16.61 -5.26 -13.18
CA LEU A 303 -17.86 -4.92 -13.86
C LEU A 303 -17.99 -5.60 -15.25
N HIS A 304 -16.89 -5.68 -16.00
CA HIS A 304 -16.85 -6.25 -17.35
C HIS A 304 -17.02 -7.79 -17.38
N ASP A 305 -16.84 -8.47 -16.25
CA ASP A 305 -16.95 -9.94 -16.11
C ASP A 305 -18.35 -10.39 -15.64
N LEU A 306 -19.27 -9.44 -15.45
CA LEU A 306 -20.62 -9.77 -14.95
C LEU A 306 -21.42 -10.62 -15.91
N LYS A 307 -22.09 -11.63 -15.38
CA LYS A 307 -23.03 -12.48 -16.10
C LYS A 307 -24.43 -11.84 -16.17
N PRO A 308 -25.28 -12.20 -17.14
CA PRO A 308 -26.61 -11.58 -17.31
C PRO A 308 -27.47 -11.55 -16.04
N HIS A 309 -27.44 -12.60 -15.20
CA HIS A 309 -28.21 -12.63 -13.95
C HIS A 309 -27.67 -11.65 -12.89
N GLN A 310 -26.37 -11.37 -12.90
CA GLN A 310 -25.73 -10.40 -12.02
C GLN A 310 -26.01 -8.97 -12.49
N VAL A 311 -25.90 -8.71 -13.80
CA VAL A 311 -26.30 -7.43 -14.41
C VAL A 311 -27.76 -7.13 -14.06
N ALA A 312 -28.66 -8.07 -14.27
CA ALA A 312 -30.08 -7.89 -13.98
C ALA A 312 -30.36 -7.63 -12.49
N LEU A 313 -29.57 -8.22 -11.59
CA LEU A 313 -29.67 -7.95 -10.17
C LEU A 313 -29.28 -6.51 -9.85
N LEU A 314 -28.11 -6.04 -10.34
CA LEU A 314 -27.65 -4.67 -10.11
C LEU A 314 -28.63 -3.63 -10.65
N VAL A 315 -29.11 -3.81 -11.89
CA VAL A 315 -30.15 -2.95 -12.47
C VAL A 315 -31.43 -2.97 -11.60
N GLY A 316 -31.78 -4.13 -11.07
CA GLY A 316 -32.91 -4.28 -10.18
C GLY A 316 -32.79 -3.51 -8.87
N LEU A 317 -31.58 -3.35 -8.34
CA LEU A 317 -31.30 -2.62 -7.10
C LEU A 317 -31.53 -1.11 -7.22
N VAL A 318 -31.39 -0.52 -8.42
CA VAL A 318 -31.59 0.91 -8.66
C VAL A 318 -32.93 1.41 -8.10
N LYS A 319 -34.00 0.62 -8.25
CA LYS A 319 -35.35 0.99 -7.77
C LYS A 319 -35.43 1.17 -6.25
N GLY A 320 -34.60 0.47 -5.49
CA GLY A 320 -34.60 0.53 -4.03
C GLY A 320 -33.55 -0.38 -3.41
N PRO A 321 -32.30 0.08 -3.32
CA PRO A 321 -31.16 -0.72 -2.89
C PRO A 321 -31.35 -1.39 -1.53
N SER A 322 -31.84 -0.65 -0.55
CA SER A 322 -32.06 -1.18 0.79
C SER A 322 -33.24 -2.16 0.87
N TYR A 323 -34.28 -1.96 0.05
CA TYR A 323 -35.45 -2.83 0.02
C TYR A 323 -35.18 -4.17 -0.69
N TYR A 324 -34.35 -4.12 -1.73
CA TYR A 324 -33.95 -5.29 -2.53
C TYR A 324 -32.56 -5.83 -2.22
N ASP A 325 -31.95 -5.41 -1.10
CA ASP A 325 -30.62 -5.86 -0.69
C ASP A 325 -30.55 -7.41 -0.73
N PRO A 326 -29.74 -8.00 -1.60
CA PRO A 326 -29.72 -9.45 -1.79
C PRO A 326 -29.12 -10.23 -0.59
N ARG A 327 -28.39 -9.54 0.28
CA ARG A 327 -27.82 -10.12 1.51
C ARG A 327 -28.85 -10.19 2.63
N ARG A 328 -29.77 -9.21 2.68
CA ARG A 328 -30.81 -9.10 3.72
C ARG A 328 -32.14 -9.69 3.25
N HIS A 329 -32.44 -9.58 1.97
CA HIS A 329 -33.75 -9.94 1.39
C HIS A 329 -33.61 -10.74 0.07
N PRO A 330 -32.98 -11.95 0.10
CA PRO A 330 -32.63 -12.69 -1.10
C PRO A 330 -33.82 -13.01 -2.01
N GLU A 331 -34.97 -13.35 -1.44
CA GLU A 331 -36.17 -13.68 -2.21
C GLU A 331 -36.78 -12.46 -2.94
N ARG A 332 -36.76 -11.29 -2.29
CA ARG A 332 -37.20 -10.04 -2.96
C ARG A 332 -36.24 -9.67 -4.09
N ALA A 333 -34.93 -9.80 -3.84
CA ALA A 333 -33.90 -9.55 -4.82
C ALA A 333 -34.01 -10.50 -6.03
N ARG A 334 -34.27 -11.80 -5.79
CA ARG A 334 -34.50 -12.80 -6.84
C ARG A 334 -35.69 -12.42 -7.70
N LYS A 335 -36.86 -12.16 -7.09
CA LYS A 335 -38.06 -11.73 -7.79
C LYS A 335 -37.85 -10.47 -8.63
N ARG A 336 -37.13 -9.49 -8.07
CA ARG A 336 -36.80 -8.24 -8.79
C ARG A 336 -35.84 -8.49 -9.93
N ARG A 337 -34.79 -9.30 -9.77
CA ARG A 337 -33.88 -9.74 -10.84
C ARG A 337 -34.64 -10.38 -12.00
N ASP A 338 -35.55 -11.30 -11.68
CA ASP A 338 -36.30 -12.05 -12.69
C ASP A 338 -37.21 -11.14 -13.48
N LEU A 339 -37.85 -10.13 -12.86
CA LEU A 339 -38.60 -9.08 -13.55
C LEU A 339 -37.73 -8.25 -14.51
N VAL A 340 -36.49 -7.93 -14.08
CA VAL A 340 -35.53 -7.22 -14.95
C VAL A 340 -35.14 -8.08 -16.14
N LEU A 341 -34.84 -9.37 -15.93
CA LEU A 341 -34.55 -10.31 -17.02
C LEU A 341 -35.70 -10.42 -18.03
N ASP A 342 -36.97 -10.46 -17.56
CA ASP A 342 -38.16 -10.48 -18.42
C ASP A 342 -38.26 -9.17 -19.21
N GLU A 343 -37.94 -8.04 -18.62
CA GLU A 343 -37.96 -6.75 -19.30
C GLU A 343 -36.84 -6.63 -20.35
N MET A 344 -35.62 -7.10 -20.01
CA MET A 344 -34.50 -7.13 -20.97
C MET A 344 -34.84 -7.95 -22.22
N VAL A 345 -35.56 -9.06 -22.06
CA VAL A 345 -36.04 -9.85 -23.22
C VAL A 345 -37.11 -9.10 -24.01
N ARG A 346 -38.08 -8.47 -23.32
CA ARG A 346 -39.13 -7.69 -23.99
C ARG A 346 -38.61 -6.53 -24.85
N GLN A 347 -37.46 -5.97 -24.42
CA GLN A 347 -36.81 -4.87 -25.13
C GLN A 347 -35.70 -5.35 -26.11
N GLY A 348 -35.52 -6.65 -26.29
CA GLY A 348 -34.57 -7.22 -27.25
C GLY A 348 -33.10 -7.19 -26.79
N VAL A 349 -32.85 -6.85 -25.55
CA VAL A 349 -31.49 -6.79 -24.96
C VAL A 349 -30.92 -8.19 -24.72
N LEU A 350 -31.78 -9.16 -24.41
CA LEU A 350 -31.35 -10.51 -24.04
C LEU A 350 -32.18 -11.56 -24.78
N PRO A 351 -31.56 -12.60 -25.39
CA PRO A 351 -32.29 -13.72 -25.95
C PRO A 351 -33.05 -14.52 -24.88
N ASN A 352 -34.23 -15.06 -25.25
CA ASN A 352 -35.08 -15.83 -24.32
C ASN A 352 -34.34 -17.05 -23.69
N GLN A 353 -33.47 -17.70 -24.47
CA GLN A 353 -32.68 -18.83 -24.01
C GLN A 353 -31.72 -18.40 -22.86
N GLN A 354 -31.03 -17.26 -23.00
CA GLN A 354 -30.15 -16.73 -21.97
C GLN A 354 -30.93 -16.29 -20.73
N ARG A 355 -32.14 -15.75 -20.88
CA ARG A 355 -33.04 -15.47 -19.75
C ARG A 355 -33.34 -16.71 -18.93
N GLN A 356 -33.69 -17.84 -19.59
CA GLN A 356 -33.99 -19.09 -18.89
C GLN A 356 -32.78 -19.61 -18.10
N ILE A 357 -31.60 -19.54 -18.67
CA ILE A 357 -30.33 -19.89 -18.01
C ILE A 357 -30.10 -18.97 -16.85
N ALA A 358 -30.21 -17.65 -17.03
CA ALA A 358 -29.95 -16.63 -16.00
C ALA A 358 -30.92 -16.76 -14.80
N LYS A 359 -32.19 -17.09 -15.01
CA LYS A 359 -33.16 -17.32 -13.92
C LYS A 359 -32.83 -18.55 -13.08
N ARG A 360 -32.24 -19.61 -13.67
CA ARG A 360 -31.81 -20.82 -12.93
C ARG A 360 -30.59 -20.59 -12.05
N HIS A 361 -29.75 -19.59 -12.37
CA HIS A 361 -28.58 -19.27 -11.55
C HIS A 361 -29.00 -18.70 -10.18
N PRO A 362 -28.28 -19.04 -9.09
CA PRO A 362 -28.43 -18.35 -7.82
C PRO A 362 -28.08 -16.89 -7.97
N LEU A 363 -28.33 -16.08 -6.93
CA LEU A 363 -27.99 -14.66 -6.97
C LEU A 363 -26.47 -14.39 -7.11
N GLY A 364 -25.65 -15.39 -6.75
CA GLY A 364 -24.19 -15.30 -6.88
C GLY A 364 -23.51 -14.33 -5.90
N ILE A 365 -24.17 -14.06 -4.77
CA ILE A 365 -23.66 -13.11 -3.78
C ILE A 365 -22.44 -13.67 -3.08
N SER A 366 -21.35 -12.92 -3.10
CA SER A 366 -20.15 -13.24 -2.34
C SER A 366 -20.36 -13.03 -0.84
N LEU A 367 -20.10 -14.06 -0.06
CA LEU A 367 -20.11 -13.98 1.42
C LEU A 367 -18.79 -13.41 1.98
N VAL A 368 -17.80 -13.23 1.13
CA VAL A 368 -16.50 -12.71 1.53
C VAL A 368 -16.61 -11.19 1.71
N LYS A 369 -16.58 -10.72 2.94
CA LYS A 369 -16.41 -9.29 3.26
C LYS A 369 -15.00 -8.86 2.86
N LYS A 370 -14.80 -8.47 1.59
CA LYS A 370 -13.53 -7.95 1.10
C LYS A 370 -13.74 -6.62 0.36
N ILE A 371 -14.27 -5.62 1.05
CA ILE A 371 -14.09 -4.25 0.58
C ILE A 371 -13.32 -3.51 1.67
N SER A 372 -12.00 -3.66 1.60
CA SER A 372 -11.07 -2.72 2.22
C SER A 372 -10.35 -2.04 1.06
N HIS A 373 -10.63 -0.76 0.82
CA HIS A 373 -9.96 0.04 -0.21
C HIS A 373 -8.47 0.23 0.04
N ALA A 374 -8.01 -0.07 1.24
CA ALA A 374 -6.61 -0.16 1.60
C ALA A 374 -6.32 -1.61 1.99
N ARG A 375 -5.98 -2.45 1.00
CA ARG A 375 -5.63 -3.84 1.28
C ARG A 375 -4.41 -3.92 2.19
N PHE A 376 -3.48 -2.95 2.09
CA PHE A 376 -2.25 -2.84 2.86
C PHE A 376 -2.06 -1.40 3.37
N PRO A 377 -2.80 -0.97 4.42
CA PRO A 377 -2.86 0.42 4.83
C PRO A 377 -1.50 1.00 5.23
N ALA A 378 -0.64 0.21 5.89
CA ALA A 378 0.70 0.66 6.27
C ALA A 378 1.59 0.95 5.05
N PHE A 379 1.51 0.12 4.01
CA PHE A 379 2.25 0.34 2.78
C PHE A 379 1.70 1.52 1.97
N LEU A 380 0.37 1.65 1.88
CA LEU A 380 -0.27 2.79 1.19
C LEU A 380 0.04 4.13 1.86
N ASP A 381 0.12 4.18 3.19
CA ASP A 381 0.56 5.38 3.91
C ASP A 381 2.00 5.75 3.52
N LEU A 382 2.91 4.77 3.40
CA LEU A 382 4.26 5.00 2.92
C LEU A 382 4.29 5.55 1.49
N VAL A 383 3.55 4.92 0.56
CA VAL A 383 3.44 5.38 -0.83
C VAL A 383 2.92 6.82 -0.88
N LYS A 384 1.86 7.12 -0.12
CA LYS A 384 1.32 8.48 -0.05
C LYS A 384 2.36 9.50 0.42
N ARG A 385 3.10 9.20 1.49
CA ARG A 385 4.15 10.09 2.02
C ARG A 385 5.31 10.30 1.05
N GLN A 386 5.66 9.31 0.23
CA GLN A 386 6.67 9.49 -0.81
C GLN A 386 6.14 10.35 -1.95
N LEU A 387 4.93 10.09 -2.43
CA LEU A 387 4.29 10.88 -3.50
C LEU A 387 4.03 12.32 -3.12
N SER A 388 3.66 12.61 -1.86
CA SER A 388 3.37 13.97 -1.38
C SER A 388 4.59 14.93 -1.42
N ARG A 389 5.77 14.44 -1.76
CA ARG A 389 6.95 15.27 -2.02
C ARG A 389 6.96 15.88 -3.42
N GLU A 390 6.26 15.28 -4.37
CA GLU A 390 6.28 15.62 -5.81
C GLU A 390 4.88 15.93 -6.34
N TYR A 391 3.84 15.36 -5.76
CA TYR A 391 2.44 15.52 -6.14
C TYR A 391 1.66 16.13 -4.97
N ASN A 392 0.84 17.13 -5.25
CA ASN A 392 -0.08 17.64 -4.25
C ASN A 392 -1.26 16.67 -4.02
N ASP A 393 -2.00 16.88 -2.91
CA ASP A 393 -3.14 16.02 -2.55
C ASP A 393 -4.28 16.06 -3.60
N GLU A 394 -4.40 17.15 -4.37
CA GLU A 394 -5.40 17.31 -5.42
C GLU A 394 -5.04 16.45 -6.65
N ASP A 395 -3.78 16.46 -7.09
CA ASP A 395 -3.31 15.62 -8.20
C ASP A 395 -3.51 14.15 -7.91
N LEU A 396 -3.21 13.70 -6.68
CA LEU A 396 -3.39 12.31 -6.26
C LEU A 396 -4.87 11.88 -6.24
N ARG A 397 -5.80 12.84 -6.10
CA ARG A 397 -7.23 12.56 -5.98
C ARG A 397 -7.99 12.72 -7.28
N SER A 398 -7.48 13.53 -8.21
CA SER A 398 -8.24 13.97 -9.39
C SER A 398 -7.62 13.57 -10.72
N SER A 399 -6.29 13.32 -10.78
CA SER A 399 -5.58 13.12 -12.04
C SER A 399 -5.60 11.68 -12.57
N GLY A 400 -6.21 10.74 -11.86
CA GLY A 400 -6.35 9.34 -12.28
C GLY A 400 -5.00 8.63 -12.50
N LEU A 401 -4.02 8.93 -11.64
CA LEU A 401 -2.67 8.39 -11.78
C LEU A 401 -2.65 6.86 -11.56
N ASN A 402 -1.86 6.16 -12.35
CA ASN A 402 -1.51 4.77 -12.09
C ASN A 402 -0.13 4.72 -11.44
N ILE A 403 -0.09 4.28 -10.19
CA ILE A 403 1.11 4.23 -9.35
C ILE A 403 1.55 2.77 -9.23
N PHE A 404 2.66 2.43 -9.86
CA PHE A 404 3.28 1.11 -9.76
C PHE A 404 4.25 1.11 -8.59
N SER A 405 3.93 0.32 -7.56
CA SER A 405 4.73 0.23 -6.35
C SER A 405 5.71 -0.95 -6.37
N THR A 406 6.63 -0.96 -5.42
CA THR A 406 7.58 -2.06 -5.21
C THR A 406 7.01 -3.19 -4.35
N LEU A 407 5.75 -3.10 -3.89
CA LEU A 407 5.12 -4.09 -3.03
C LEU A 407 5.08 -5.46 -3.72
N ASP A 408 5.69 -6.47 -3.12
CA ASP A 408 5.44 -7.86 -3.51
C ASP A 408 4.22 -8.39 -2.75
N TYR A 409 3.14 -8.63 -3.51
CA TYR A 409 1.86 -9.10 -2.96
C TYR A 409 1.98 -10.40 -2.16
N ARG A 410 2.82 -11.33 -2.60
CA ARG A 410 3.00 -12.64 -1.95
C ARG A 410 3.79 -12.51 -0.66
N ILE A 411 4.87 -11.70 -0.68
CA ILE A 411 5.69 -11.43 0.51
C ILE A 411 4.87 -10.70 1.56
N GLN A 412 4.14 -9.65 1.17
CA GLN A 412 3.29 -8.89 2.08
C GLN A 412 2.24 -9.75 2.76
N THR A 413 1.48 -10.55 1.99
CA THR A 413 0.42 -11.41 2.55
C THR A 413 0.97 -12.51 3.45
N THR A 414 2.10 -13.10 3.07
CA THR A 414 2.79 -14.12 3.86
C THR A 414 3.32 -13.54 5.18
N ALA A 415 4.00 -12.39 5.09
CA ALA A 415 4.55 -11.70 6.26
C ALA A 415 3.44 -11.28 7.23
N GLU A 416 2.33 -10.70 6.76
CA GLU A 416 1.17 -10.34 7.58
C GLU A 416 0.61 -11.54 8.37
N HIS A 417 0.46 -12.67 7.68
CA HIS A 417 -0.08 -13.89 8.30
C HIS A 417 0.84 -14.40 9.41
N LEU A 418 2.12 -14.58 9.10
CA LEU A 418 3.11 -15.12 10.05
C LEU A 418 3.38 -14.15 11.20
N PHE A 419 3.46 -12.85 10.92
CA PHE A 419 3.60 -11.81 11.93
C PHE A 419 2.49 -11.88 12.98
N LYS A 420 1.23 -11.87 12.54
CA LYS A 420 0.06 -11.96 13.42
C LYS A 420 0.05 -13.25 14.24
N GLN A 421 0.38 -14.37 13.61
CA GLN A 421 0.47 -15.66 14.26
C GLN A 421 1.54 -15.66 15.37
N LYS A 422 2.75 -15.17 15.05
CA LYS A 422 3.87 -15.13 16.00
C LYS A 422 3.62 -14.18 17.16
N LEU A 423 3.05 -12.99 16.93
CA LEU A 423 2.67 -12.09 18.03
C LEU A 423 1.66 -12.73 18.97
N THR A 424 0.71 -13.48 18.44
CA THR A 424 -0.27 -14.21 19.26
C THR A 424 0.40 -15.28 20.13
N MET A 425 1.38 -16.00 19.56
CA MET A 425 2.15 -17.00 20.30
C MET A 425 3.03 -16.36 21.41
N LEU A 426 3.73 -15.26 21.08
CA LEU A 426 4.56 -14.51 22.02
C LEU A 426 3.75 -13.94 23.18
N ASN A 427 2.56 -13.38 22.90
CA ASN A 427 1.64 -12.91 23.95
C ASN A 427 1.35 -14.04 24.97
N LYS A 428 0.99 -15.23 24.47
CA LYS A 428 0.68 -16.38 25.34
C LYS A 428 1.92 -16.87 26.09
N LYS A 429 3.07 -17.01 25.41
CA LYS A 429 4.31 -17.54 25.97
C LYS A 429 4.88 -16.68 27.11
N HIS A 430 4.79 -15.35 26.99
CA HIS A 430 5.39 -14.41 27.93
C HIS A 430 4.37 -13.77 28.89
N GLY A 431 3.12 -14.25 28.90
CA GLY A 431 2.07 -13.75 29.79
C GLY A 431 1.74 -12.25 29.56
N ILE A 432 1.88 -11.77 28.31
CA ILE A 432 1.52 -10.41 27.96
C ILE A 432 0.02 -10.35 27.72
N GLU A 433 -0.66 -9.33 28.22
CA GLU A 433 -2.09 -9.15 28.06
C GLU A 433 -2.49 -9.16 26.57
N LYS A 434 -3.58 -9.89 26.25
CA LYS A 434 -4.07 -10.02 24.87
C LYS A 434 -4.35 -8.65 24.26
N GLY A 435 -3.71 -8.36 23.14
CA GLY A 435 -3.89 -7.10 22.42
C GLY A 435 -2.87 -6.01 22.75
N LYS A 436 -2.10 -6.13 23.83
CA LYS A 436 -1.13 -5.10 24.25
C LYS A 436 0.17 -5.15 23.46
N LEU A 437 0.70 -6.36 23.16
CA LEU A 437 1.92 -6.47 22.37
C LEU A 437 1.67 -5.94 20.96
N GLN A 438 2.40 -4.95 20.58
CA GLN A 438 2.42 -4.33 19.26
C GLN A 438 3.72 -4.63 18.54
N GLY A 439 3.74 -4.34 17.24
CA GLY A 439 4.97 -4.47 16.48
C GLY A 439 4.85 -3.95 15.06
N ALA A 440 5.99 -3.87 14.43
CA ALA A 440 6.11 -3.46 13.04
C ALA A 440 7.22 -4.26 12.34
N MET A 441 7.10 -4.39 11.03
CA MET A 441 8.11 -5.04 10.20
C MET A 441 8.24 -4.31 8.86
N VAL A 442 9.47 -4.12 8.42
CA VAL A 442 9.81 -3.60 7.10
C VAL A 442 10.69 -4.63 6.41
N ILE A 443 10.34 -5.00 5.18
CA ILE A 443 11.11 -5.93 4.35
C ILE A 443 11.51 -5.22 3.07
N THR A 444 12.80 -5.26 2.76
CA THR A 444 13.34 -4.67 1.53
C THR A 444 14.12 -5.72 0.72
N ARG A 445 14.27 -5.52 -0.57
CA ARG A 445 15.30 -6.26 -1.32
C ARG A 445 16.67 -5.90 -0.75
N ARG A 446 17.53 -6.89 -0.62
CA ARG A 446 18.91 -6.69 -0.11
C ARG A 446 19.68 -5.70 -0.98
N ILE A 447 19.59 -5.86 -2.28
CA ILE A 447 20.18 -4.95 -3.26
C ILE A 447 19.07 -4.03 -3.80
N GLY A 448 19.36 -2.74 -3.94
CA GLY A 448 18.49 -1.76 -4.58
C GLY A 448 17.45 -1.07 -3.71
N GLY A 449 17.27 -1.47 -2.45
CA GLY A 449 16.45 -0.75 -1.47
C GLY A 449 14.94 -0.70 -1.77
N GLU A 450 14.41 -1.61 -2.61
CA GLU A 450 12.97 -1.72 -2.86
C GLU A 450 12.26 -2.26 -1.63
N ILE A 451 11.25 -1.52 -1.14
CA ILE A 451 10.43 -1.95 -0.01
C ILE A 451 9.35 -2.89 -0.56
N VAL A 452 9.48 -4.18 -0.25
CA VAL A 452 8.57 -5.22 -0.75
C VAL A 452 7.43 -5.54 0.19
N ALA A 453 7.55 -5.19 1.49
CA ALA A 453 6.47 -5.35 2.46
C ALA A 453 6.62 -4.39 3.64
N VAL A 454 5.47 -3.91 4.17
CA VAL A 454 5.39 -3.09 5.38
C VAL A 454 4.23 -3.56 6.25
N ILE A 455 4.52 -3.84 7.52
CA ILE A 455 3.53 -4.16 8.54
C ILE A 455 3.64 -3.10 9.64
N GLY A 456 2.58 -2.31 9.83
CA GLY A 456 2.57 -1.18 10.77
C GLY A 456 1.79 -1.44 12.06
N ASP A 457 1.18 -2.61 12.21
CA ASP A 457 0.37 -2.95 13.39
C ASP A 457 0.24 -4.48 13.55
N ARG A 458 -0.03 -4.94 14.77
CA ARG A 458 -0.40 -6.34 15.05
C ARG A 458 -1.59 -6.82 14.23
N ASN A 459 -2.49 -5.91 13.88
CA ASN A 459 -3.58 -6.14 12.94
C ASN A 459 -3.24 -5.45 11.61
N PRO A 460 -2.71 -6.16 10.62
CA PRO A 460 -2.21 -5.56 9.37
C PRO A 460 -3.25 -4.75 8.58
N ARG A 461 -4.55 -4.93 8.90
CA ARG A 461 -5.65 -4.17 8.26
C ARG A 461 -6.03 -2.90 9.01
N PHE A 462 -5.34 -2.58 10.09
CA PHE A 462 -5.56 -1.34 10.83
C PHE A 462 -5.03 -0.14 10.06
N SER A 463 -5.87 0.85 9.82
CA SER A 463 -5.56 2.08 9.07
C SER A 463 -5.32 3.29 9.99
N GLY A 464 -4.75 3.06 11.18
CA GLY A 464 -4.42 4.10 12.14
C GLY A 464 -2.92 4.36 12.22
N PHE A 465 -2.39 4.46 13.44
CA PHE A 465 -0.99 4.72 13.72
C PHE A 465 -0.07 3.66 13.10
N ASN A 466 0.77 4.08 12.17
CA ASN A 466 1.66 3.20 11.41
C ASN A 466 3.01 3.06 12.12
N ARG A 467 3.16 2.01 12.93
CA ARG A 467 4.37 1.81 13.74
C ARG A 467 5.62 1.56 12.92
N ALA A 468 5.50 1.11 11.67
CA ALA A 468 6.65 0.96 10.80
C ALA A 468 7.32 2.31 10.43
N LEU A 469 6.51 3.38 10.39
CA LEU A 469 6.95 4.73 10.00
C LEU A 469 7.07 5.68 11.20
N ASP A 470 6.18 5.53 12.19
CA ASP A 470 5.94 6.55 13.23
C ASP A 470 6.31 6.09 14.65
N ALA A 471 6.53 4.80 14.90
CA ALA A 471 7.00 4.34 16.21
C ALA A 471 8.50 4.61 16.36
N VAL A 472 8.81 5.80 16.86
CA VAL A 472 10.20 6.25 17.11
C VAL A 472 10.63 5.77 18.48
N ARG A 473 11.53 4.77 18.50
CA ARG A 473 11.97 4.07 19.70
C ARG A 473 13.49 3.95 19.74
N PRO A 474 14.12 3.94 20.92
CA PRO A 474 15.53 3.68 21.05
C PRO A 474 15.90 2.36 20.38
N ILE A 475 16.98 2.36 19.57
CA ILE A 475 17.36 1.18 18.78
C ILE A 475 18.25 0.20 19.54
N GLY A 476 18.77 0.60 20.70
CA GLY A 476 19.65 -0.23 21.50
C GLY A 476 20.87 -0.74 20.71
N SER A 477 21.23 -1.98 20.92
CA SER A 477 22.42 -2.58 20.29
C SER A 477 22.40 -2.66 18.75
N LEU A 478 21.33 -2.23 18.08
CA LEU A 478 21.33 -2.10 16.61
C LEU A 478 22.29 -1.01 16.11
N VAL A 479 22.74 -0.09 16.98
CA VAL A 479 23.73 0.93 16.64
C VAL A 479 25.14 0.35 16.50
N LYS A 480 25.46 -0.76 17.18
CA LYS A 480 26.82 -1.29 17.30
C LYS A 480 27.50 -1.57 15.96
N PRO A 481 26.86 -2.14 14.94
CA PRO A 481 27.50 -2.30 13.63
C PRO A 481 28.10 -1.01 13.06
N ALA A 482 27.48 0.15 13.30
CA ALA A 482 28.03 1.44 12.88
C ALA A 482 29.29 1.83 13.68
N VAL A 483 29.33 1.54 14.99
CA VAL A 483 30.53 1.73 15.82
C VAL A 483 31.68 0.89 15.29
N TYR A 484 31.40 -0.39 14.97
CA TYR A 484 32.41 -1.32 14.46
C TYR A 484 32.84 -0.98 13.03
N LEU A 485 31.92 -0.48 12.18
CA LEU A 485 32.29 0.02 10.86
C LEU A 485 33.27 1.20 10.98
N THR A 486 33.01 2.14 11.91
CA THR A 486 33.89 3.28 12.15
C THR A 486 35.28 2.83 12.60
N ALA A 487 35.39 1.75 13.39
CA ALA A 487 36.70 1.17 13.80
C ALA A 487 37.38 0.47 12.61
N LEU A 488 36.67 -0.46 11.94
CA LEU A 488 37.23 -1.31 10.90
C LEU A 488 37.56 -0.55 9.59
N SER A 489 37.06 0.68 9.45
CA SER A 489 37.52 1.64 8.43
C SER A 489 38.92 2.24 8.74
N GLN A 490 39.56 1.84 9.83
CA GLN A 490 40.92 2.22 10.22
C GLN A 490 41.78 0.96 10.42
N PRO A 491 42.10 0.21 9.32
CA PRO A 491 42.69 -1.12 9.39
C PRO A 491 44.07 -1.15 10.03
N SER A 492 44.79 -0.03 10.05
CA SER A 492 46.09 0.10 10.78
C SER A 492 45.98 0.05 12.29
N LYS A 493 44.78 0.25 12.84
CA LYS A 493 44.52 0.31 14.29
C LYS A 493 43.56 -0.77 14.76
N TYR A 494 42.59 -1.13 13.96
CA TYR A 494 41.51 -2.03 14.35
C TYR A 494 41.27 -3.13 13.32
N THR A 495 41.27 -4.36 13.81
CA THR A 495 40.89 -5.57 13.10
C THR A 495 39.83 -6.34 13.87
N LEU A 496 39.25 -7.39 13.32
CA LEU A 496 38.31 -8.26 14.07
C LEU A 496 38.96 -8.95 15.29
N THR A 497 40.27 -9.13 15.27
CA THR A 497 41.06 -9.76 16.35
C THR A 497 41.71 -8.76 17.32
N THR A 498 41.51 -7.45 17.10
CA THR A 498 41.96 -6.43 18.07
C THR A 498 41.25 -6.61 19.39
N PHE A 499 42.01 -6.66 20.49
CA PHE A 499 41.48 -6.74 21.83
C PHE A 499 40.92 -5.40 22.30
N VAL A 500 39.83 -5.46 23.00
CA VAL A 500 39.19 -4.34 23.70
C VAL A 500 38.80 -4.79 25.09
N ASP A 501 39.02 -3.91 26.06
CA ASP A 501 38.70 -4.19 27.45
C ASP A 501 37.20 -4.09 27.74
N ASP A 502 36.62 -5.15 28.32
CA ASP A 502 35.19 -5.26 28.69
C ASP A 502 35.02 -5.21 30.23
N THR A 503 35.81 -4.37 30.93
CA THR A 503 35.65 -4.10 32.35
C THR A 503 34.85 -2.83 32.61
N SER A 504 34.39 -2.61 33.83
CA SER A 504 33.61 -1.44 34.27
C SER A 504 34.25 -0.12 33.85
N ILE A 505 33.42 0.78 33.38
CA ILE A 505 33.78 2.13 32.95
C ILE A 505 32.83 3.16 33.57
N THR A 506 33.38 4.25 34.09
CA THR A 506 32.61 5.38 34.61
C THR A 506 32.92 6.62 33.78
N LEU A 507 31.91 7.19 33.18
CA LEU A 507 32.00 8.39 32.34
C LEU A 507 31.30 9.56 33.05
N LYS A 508 31.96 10.71 33.16
CA LYS A 508 31.32 11.95 33.63
C LYS A 508 30.58 12.61 32.49
N GLN A 509 29.30 12.84 32.68
CA GLN A 509 28.48 13.63 31.76
C GLN A 509 28.74 15.12 31.95
N ARG A 510 28.37 15.94 30.96
CA ARG A 510 28.44 17.41 31.05
C ARG A 510 27.59 17.98 32.21
N SER A 511 26.53 17.27 32.60
CA SER A 511 25.69 17.59 33.78
C SER A 511 26.41 17.37 35.13
N GLY A 512 27.58 16.75 35.15
CA GLY A 512 28.26 16.32 36.34
C GLY A 512 27.87 14.91 36.85
N GLU A 513 26.80 14.34 36.30
CA GLU A 513 26.36 12.98 36.63
C GLU A 513 27.36 11.93 36.14
N ARG A 514 27.49 10.85 36.88
CA ARG A 514 28.31 9.69 36.50
C ARG A 514 27.44 8.67 35.79
N TRP A 515 27.81 8.28 34.57
CA TRP A 515 27.17 7.21 33.84
C TRP A 515 28.06 5.96 33.87
N GLN A 516 27.46 4.86 34.31
CA GLN A 516 28.10 3.55 34.42
C GLN A 516 27.28 2.53 33.61
N PRO A 517 27.61 2.29 32.34
CA PRO A 517 26.99 1.24 31.57
C PRO A 517 27.29 -0.13 32.15
N LYS A 518 26.42 -1.12 31.87
CA LYS A 518 26.59 -2.51 32.26
C LYS A 518 26.34 -3.43 31.08
N ASN A 519 26.98 -4.59 31.05
CA ASN A 519 26.62 -5.65 30.16
C ASN A 519 25.22 -6.22 30.50
N TYR A 520 24.57 -6.87 29.56
CA TYR A 520 23.25 -7.44 29.79
C TYR A 520 23.22 -8.54 30.84
N ASP A 521 24.29 -9.36 30.91
CA ASP A 521 24.52 -10.42 31.89
C ASP A 521 25.09 -9.91 33.23
N HIS A 522 25.34 -8.61 33.31
CA HIS A 522 25.98 -7.94 34.48
C HIS A 522 27.39 -8.43 34.80
N LEU A 523 28.09 -9.09 33.85
CA LEU A 523 29.43 -9.59 33.99
C LEU A 523 30.45 -8.69 33.27
N GLU A 524 31.70 -8.76 33.70
CA GLU A 524 32.88 -8.19 33.04
C GLU A 524 33.66 -9.34 32.39
N HIS A 525 34.07 -9.17 31.12
CA HIS A 525 34.69 -10.25 30.34
C HIS A 525 36.20 -10.04 30.12
N GLY A 526 36.76 -8.96 30.68
CA GLY A 526 38.18 -8.64 30.53
C GLY A 526 38.57 -8.24 29.11
N GLN A 527 39.67 -8.74 28.61
CA GLN A 527 40.12 -8.51 27.23
C GLN A 527 39.41 -9.43 26.27
N VAL A 528 38.67 -8.87 25.33
CA VAL A 528 37.89 -9.63 24.31
C VAL A 528 38.22 -9.13 22.92
N MET A 529 38.27 -10.03 21.92
CA MET A 529 38.43 -9.63 20.54
C MET A 529 37.20 -8.82 20.07
N LEU A 530 37.42 -7.84 19.19
CA LEU A 530 36.34 -7.02 18.62
C LEU A 530 35.24 -7.87 18.02
N GLN A 531 35.54 -8.96 17.28
CA GLN A 531 34.52 -9.86 16.74
C GLN A 531 33.64 -10.43 17.85
N ASP A 532 34.23 -10.98 18.93
CA ASP A 532 33.48 -11.62 20.01
C ASP A 532 32.65 -10.61 20.81
N ALA A 533 33.17 -9.40 21.00
CA ALA A 533 32.44 -8.31 21.62
C ALA A 533 31.18 -7.92 20.82
N LEU A 534 31.22 -7.93 19.47
CA LEU A 534 30.05 -7.70 18.64
C LEU A 534 29.10 -8.90 18.64
N VAL A 535 29.67 -10.12 18.59
CA VAL A 535 28.92 -11.40 18.54
C VAL A 535 28.07 -11.55 19.82
N HIS A 536 28.65 -11.29 20.97
CA HIS A 536 27.94 -11.37 22.25
C HIS A 536 27.24 -10.05 22.63
N SER A 537 27.47 -9.00 21.82
CA SER A 537 26.85 -7.69 22.03
C SER A 537 27.23 -7.01 23.35
N TYR A 538 28.49 -7.14 23.78
CA TYR A 538 28.97 -6.54 25.01
C TYR A 538 28.85 -5.01 24.97
N ASN A 539 28.42 -4.42 26.08
CA ASN A 539 28.18 -2.98 26.17
C ASN A 539 29.43 -2.21 26.56
N LEU A 540 30.21 -2.76 27.50
CA LEU A 540 31.40 -2.08 28.06
C LEU A 540 32.46 -1.91 26.97
N SER A 541 32.76 -2.98 26.24
CA SER A 541 33.68 -2.95 25.10
C SER A 541 33.20 -2.02 23.98
N ALA A 542 31.90 -2.01 23.65
CA ALA A 542 31.35 -1.10 22.64
C ALA A 542 31.50 0.38 23.06
N VAL A 543 31.28 0.70 24.31
CA VAL A 543 31.47 2.06 24.82
C VAL A 543 32.95 2.46 24.78
N ARG A 544 33.89 1.59 25.24
CA ARG A 544 35.33 1.88 25.16
C ARG A 544 35.79 2.13 23.74
N LEU A 545 35.40 1.25 22.81
CA LEU A 545 35.72 1.38 21.40
C LEU A 545 35.22 2.72 20.85
N GLY A 546 33.94 3.03 21.07
CA GLY A 546 33.34 4.26 20.57
C GLY A 546 33.92 5.54 21.21
N MET A 547 34.32 5.48 22.45
CA MET A 547 35.03 6.59 23.12
C MET A 547 36.45 6.77 22.57
N ALA A 548 37.18 5.68 22.29
CA ALA A 548 38.50 5.72 21.64
C ALA A 548 38.42 6.28 20.20
N LEU A 549 37.37 5.94 19.47
CA LEU A 549 37.06 6.46 18.12
C LEU A 549 36.62 7.92 18.15
N LYS A 550 36.18 8.45 19.26
CA LYS A 550 35.47 9.71 19.48
C LYS A 550 34.03 9.66 18.92
N VAL A 551 33.05 9.88 19.77
CA VAL A 551 31.61 9.81 19.47
C VAL A 551 31.18 10.61 18.18
N PRO A 552 31.76 11.81 17.89
CA PRO A 552 31.48 12.51 16.65
C PRO A 552 31.81 11.74 15.36
N MET A 553 32.82 10.86 15.36
CA MET A 553 33.13 10.01 14.19
C MET A 553 32.05 8.96 14.00
N VAL A 554 31.62 8.31 15.08
CA VAL A 554 30.50 7.36 15.03
C VAL A 554 29.20 8.05 14.55
N LYS A 555 28.94 9.28 15.00
CA LYS A 555 27.84 10.10 14.49
C LYS A 555 27.93 10.27 12.97
N ARG A 556 29.10 10.63 12.45
CA ARG A 556 29.32 10.82 11.02
C ARG A 556 29.04 9.53 10.24
N THR A 557 29.54 8.38 10.72
CA THR A 557 29.23 7.08 10.11
C THR A 557 27.72 6.81 10.07
N LEU A 558 26.97 7.12 11.14
CA LEU A 558 25.52 6.97 11.16
C LEU A 558 24.84 7.88 10.13
N GLU A 559 25.31 9.11 9.95
CA GLU A 559 24.80 10.04 8.94
C GLU A 559 25.09 9.52 7.51
N GLU A 560 26.28 8.97 7.27
CA GLU A 560 26.66 8.32 6.00
C GLU A 560 25.81 7.07 5.73
N LEU A 561 25.44 6.29 6.74
CA LEU A 561 24.50 5.18 6.66
C LEU A 561 23.03 5.61 6.43
N GLY A 562 22.77 6.91 6.30
CA GLY A 562 21.44 7.45 5.94
C GLY A 562 20.57 7.84 7.13
N VAL A 563 21.10 7.92 8.35
CA VAL A 563 20.37 8.46 9.50
C VAL A 563 20.21 9.97 9.32
N ARG A 564 18.97 10.44 9.22
CA ARG A 564 18.64 11.86 8.97
C ARG A 564 18.11 12.59 10.21
N ARG A 565 17.92 11.88 11.32
CA ARG A 565 17.54 12.49 12.59
C ARG A 565 18.70 13.24 13.21
N GLU A 566 18.38 14.25 14.02
CA GLU A 566 19.39 14.93 14.85
C GLU A 566 20.05 13.94 15.80
N ILE A 567 21.36 13.78 15.66
CA ILE A 567 22.16 12.89 16.50
C ILE A 567 22.95 13.75 17.52
N LYS A 568 22.62 13.58 18.78
CA LYS A 568 23.40 14.20 19.88
C LYS A 568 24.60 13.31 20.22
N PRO A 569 25.85 13.82 20.13
CA PRO A 569 27.04 13.00 20.29
C PRO A 569 27.34 12.75 21.78
N TYR A 570 26.40 12.17 22.50
CA TYR A 570 26.59 11.70 23.87
C TYR A 570 27.11 10.26 23.89
N PRO A 571 27.86 9.86 24.94
CA PRO A 571 28.35 8.47 25.07
C PRO A 571 27.27 7.41 25.01
N SER A 572 26.04 7.71 25.45
CA SER A 572 24.87 6.81 25.35
C SER A 572 24.46 6.46 23.92
N LEU A 573 24.88 7.28 22.93
CA LEU A 573 24.71 6.95 21.52
C LEU A 573 25.31 5.58 21.16
N LEU A 574 26.45 5.24 21.78
CA LEU A 574 27.19 4.00 21.53
C LEU A 574 26.43 2.73 21.97
N LEU A 575 25.38 2.89 22.77
CA LEU A 575 24.46 1.84 23.20
C LEU A 575 23.05 2.01 22.62
N GLY A 576 22.88 2.95 21.67
CA GLY A 576 21.65 3.11 20.92
C GLY A 576 20.53 3.87 21.62
N SER A 577 20.90 4.91 22.40
CA SER A 577 19.92 5.91 22.89
C SER A 577 19.26 6.70 21.76
N LEU A 578 19.76 6.59 20.53
CA LEU A 578 19.15 7.14 19.33
C LEU A 578 17.81 6.46 19.06
N SER A 579 16.75 7.27 18.94
CA SER A 579 15.41 6.76 18.66
C SER A 579 15.12 6.84 17.16
N MET A 580 14.70 5.72 16.56
CA MET A 580 14.41 5.59 15.14
C MET A 580 13.13 4.77 14.92
N SER A 581 12.48 4.97 13.78
CA SER A 581 11.41 4.09 13.32
C SER A 581 11.96 2.84 12.64
N PRO A 582 11.19 1.74 12.53
CA PRO A 582 11.60 0.54 11.79
C PRO A 582 12.06 0.82 10.35
N LEU A 583 11.43 1.75 9.66
CA LEU A 583 11.83 2.16 8.31
C LEU A 583 13.21 2.83 8.30
N GLU A 584 13.47 3.71 9.26
CA GLU A 584 14.77 4.37 9.37
C GLU A 584 15.89 3.38 9.74
N VAL A 585 15.61 2.40 10.60
CA VAL A 585 16.53 1.30 10.88
C VAL A 585 16.79 0.46 9.63
N ALA A 586 15.75 0.17 8.82
CA ALA A 586 15.93 -0.52 7.56
C ALA A 586 16.81 0.28 6.58
N GLN A 587 16.66 1.62 6.52
CA GLN A 587 17.53 2.48 5.73
C GLN A 587 18.99 2.41 6.19
N MET A 588 19.24 2.45 7.49
CA MET A 588 20.60 2.34 8.06
C MET A 588 21.24 0.98 7.74
N TYR A 589 20.48 -0.11 7.85
CA TYR A 589 20.97 -1.46 7.56
C TYR A 589 21.11 -1.77 6.08
N GLN A 590 20.45 -0.98 5.21
CA GLN A 590 20.53 -1.16 3.76
C GLN A 590 21.97 -1.06 3.25
N THR A 591 22.79 -0.18 3.81
CA THR A 591 24.20 -0.05 3.40
C THR A 591 25.03 -1.27 3.80
N PHE A 592 24.78 -1.89 4.95
CA PHE A 592 25.44 -3.16 5.32
C PHE A 592 24.99 -4.30 4.39
N ALA A 593 23.69 -4.42 4.17
CA ALA A 593 23.12 -5.41 3.25
C ALA A 593 23.59 -5.21 1.80
N GLY A 594 23.76 -3.96 1.38
CA GLY A 594 24.28 -3.53 0.08
C GLY A 594 25.80 -3.47 -0.02
N GLU A 595 26.55 -4.06 0.95
CA GLU A 595 28.00 -4.21 0.91
C GLU A 595 28.78 -2.88 0.77
N GLY A 596 28.30 -1.83 1.46
CA GLY A 596 28.90 -0.50 1.46
C GLY A 596 28.25 0.49 0.50
N PHE A 597 27.29 0.02 -0.30
CA PHE A 597 26.53 0.86 -1.23
C PHE A 597 25.20 1.29 -0.61
N PHE A 598 25.01 2.58 -0.51
CA PHE A 598 23.78 3.19 -0.06
C PHE A 598 22.78 3.31 -1.21
N SER A 599 21.54 2.90 -0.95
CA SER A 599 20.38 3.14 -1.81
C SER A 599 19.25 3.72 -0.98
N HIS A 600 18.59 4.76 -1.45
CA HIS A 600 17.36 5.21 -0.82
C HIS A 600 16.29 4.12 -0.87
N LEU A 601 15.65 3.87 0.28
CA LEU A 601 14.49 2.99 0.32
C LEU A 601 13.34 3.60 -0.48
N ARG A 602 12.79 2.84 -1.41
CA ARG A 602 11.71 3.27 -2.29
C ARG A 602 10.52 2.31 -2.25
N SER A 603 9.32 2.86 -2.28
CA SER A 603 8.07 2.10 -2.36
C SER A 603 7.39 2.23 -3.73
N ILE A 604 7.93 3.04 -4.64
CA ILE A 604 7.36 3.36 -5.94
C ILE A 604 8.38 3.03 -7.02
N GLN A 605 7.93 2.39 -8.10
CA GLN A 605 8.72 2.14 -9.32
C GLN A 605 8.46 3.22 -10.37
N SER A 606 7.17 3.53 -10.61
CA SER A 606 6.79 4.52 -11.62
C SER A 606 5.39 5.06 -11.38
N VAL A 607 5.11 6.22 -11.97
CA VAL A 607 3.79 6.85 -12.05
C VAL A 607 3.47 7.10 -13.52
N SER A 608 2.28 6.72 -13.95
CA SER A 608 1.74 7.02 -15.28
C SER A 608 0.40 7.73 -15.20
N SER A 609 0.03 8.44 -16.29
CA SER A 609 -1.28 9.08 -16.44
C SER A 609 -2.38 8.05 -16.66
N VAL A 610 -3.65 8.52 -16.68
CA VAL A 610 -4.83 7.73 -17.11
C VAL A 610 -4.63 7.11 -18.50
N ASP A 611 -3.98 7.84 -19.41
CA ASP A 611 -3.72 7.36 -20.77
C ASP A 611 -2.44 6.50 -20.86
N HIS A 612 -1.96 6.01 -19.72
CA HIS A 612 -0.78 5.15 -19.58
C HIS A 612 0.55 5.76 -20.10
N LYS A 613 0.62 7.08 -20.21
CA LYS A 613 1.88 7.77 -20.50
C LYS A 613 2.72 7.83 -19.24
N ALA A 614 3.98 7.41 -19.34
CA ALA A 614 4.93 7.53 -18.23
C ALA A 614 5.12 9.00 -17.84
N LEU A 615 4.88 9.33 -16.57
CA LEU A 615 5.08 10.66 -16.00
C LEU A 615 6.38 10.74 -15.23
N GLN A 616 6.61 9.78 -14.34
CA GLN A 616 7.77 9.74 -13.45
C GLN A 616 8.24 8.30 -13.26
N GLY A 617 9.53 8.07 -13.39
CA GLY A 617 10.21 6.84 -13.01
C GLY A 617 11.09 7.07 -11.79
N TYR A 618 11.21 6.06 -10.92
CA TYR A 618 12.07 6.09 -9.75
C TYR A 618 13.20 5.05 -9.92
N PRO A 619 14.23 5.38 -10.71
CA PRO A 619 15.33 4.45 -10.97
C PRO A 619 16.12 4.16 -9.70
N LEU A 620 16.86 3.08 -9.72
CA LEU A 620 17.82 2.76 -8.69
C LEU A 620 18.95 3.79 -8.69
N ALA A 621 19.11 4.51 -7.58
CA ALA A 621 20.26 5.38 -7.33
C ALA A 621 21.14 4.72 -6.26
N VAL A 622 22.40 4.47 -6.59
CA VAL A 622 23.36 3.81 -5.71
C VAL A 622 24.57 4.69 -5.53
N GLN A 623 25.02 4.85 -4.30
CA GLN A 623 26.22 5.61 -3.94
C GLN A 623 27.07 4.78 -2.99
N GLN A 624 28.36 4.64 -3.26
CA GLN A 624 29.29 4.08 -2.29
C GLN A 624 29.52 5.08 -1.15
N VAL A 625 29.14 4.71 0.06
CA VAL A 625 29.27 5.59 1.25
C VAL A 625 30.17 4.98 2.34
N ALA A 626 30.47 3.70 2.23
CA ALA A 626 31.40 3.01 3.13
C ALA A 626 32.38 2.16 2.34
N ASP A 627 33.58 1.95 2.91
CA ASP A 627 34.57 1.04 2.31
C ASP A 627 34.01 -0.39 2.28
N PRO A 628 33.92 -1.03 1.11
CA PRO A 628 33.41 -2.39 0.97
C PRO A 628 34.20 -3.41 1.81
N SER A 629 35.51 -3.20 2.01
CA SER A 629 36.35 -4.07 2.82
C SER A 629 36.00 -4.00 4.30
N ALA A 630 35.79 -2.79 4.82
CA ALA A 630 35.35 -2.60 6.19
C ALA A 630 33.93 -3.16 6.42
N VAL A 631 33.02 -2.97 5.45
CA VAL A 631 31.68 -3.54 5.50
C VAL A 631 31.71 -5.06 5.42
N PHE A 632 32.59 -5.64 4.60
CA PHE A 632 32.80 -7.08 4.53
C PHE A 632 33.19 -7.65 5.90
N LEU A 633 34.13 -7.00 6.62
CA LEU A 633 34.52 -7.40 7.97
C LEU A 633 33.35 -7.33 8.96
N VAL A 634 32.56 -6.23 8.93
CA VAL A 634 31.37 -6.09 9.78
C VAL A 634 30.35 -7.18 9.45
N ASN A 635 30.06 -7.42 8.18
CA ASN A 635 29.10 -8.44 7.75
C ASN A 635 29.56 -9.86 8.12
N THR A 636 30.86 -10.14 8.05
CA THR A 636 31.44 -11.40 8.55
C THR A 636 31.18 -11.56 10.05
N ALA A 637 31.39 -10.52 10.83
CA ALA A 637 31.08 -10.54 12.27
C ALA A 637 29.57 -10.68 12.51
N LEU A 638 28.69 -10.04 11.70
CA LEU A 638 27.25 -10.20 11.79
C LEU A 638 26.78 -11.62 11.41
N GLN A 639 27.49 -12.34 10.53
CA GLN A 639 27.26 -13.77 10.32
C GLN A 639 27.61 -14.57 11.59
N GLN A 640 28.70 -14.23 12.29
CA GLN A 640 29.04 -14.89 13.55
C GLN A 640 28.02 -14.59 14.67
N VAL A 641 27.42 -13.38 14.70
CA VAL A 641 26.28 -13.07 15.60
C VAL A 641 25.16 -14.08 15.42
N MET A 642 24.88 -14.48 14.16
CA MET A 642 23.83 -15.45 13.85
C MET A 642 24.24 -16.87 14.18
N LEU A 643 25.50 -17.26 13.96
CA LEU A 643 25.97 -18.63 14.17
C LEU A 643 26.18 -18.96 15.66
N LYS A 644 26.89 -18.14 16.40
CA LYS A 644 27.30 -18.42 17.78
C LYS A 644 26.85 -17.39 18.81
N GLY A 645 26.38 -16.20 18.34
CA GLY A 645 26.05 -15.08 19.20
C GLY A 645 24.57 -14.97 19.57
N THR A 646 24.13 -13.73 19.78
CA THR A 646 22.76 -13.38 20.23
C THR A 646 21.69 -13.75 19.22
N GLY A 647 22.04 -13.98 17.95
CA GLY A 647 21.15 -14.38 16.86
C GLY A 647 21.01 -15.89 16.64
N ARG A 648 21.74 -16.73 17.37
CA ARG A 648 21.85 -18.19 17.12
C ARG A 648 20.52 -18.96 17.08
N ARG A 649 19.48 -18.43 17.76
CA ARG A 649 18.13 -19.04 17.72
C ARG A 649 17.50 -19.07 16.32
N ALA A 650 17.94 -18.24 15.38
CA ALA A 650 17.48 -18.30 14.01
C ALA A 650 17.70 -19.67 13.38
N TYR A 651 18.81 -20.36 13.72
CA TYR A 651 19.14 -21.70 13.21
C TYR A 651 18.28 -22.84 13.77
N GLN A 652 17.35 -22.55 14.68
CA GLN A 652 16.24 -23.47 14.96
C GLN A 652 15.22 -23.55 13.80
N HIS A 653 15.25 -22.56 12.93
CA HIS A 653 14.36 -22.45 11.77
C HIS A 653 15.08 -22.65 10.43
N PHE A 654 16.36 -22.28 10.34
CA PHE A 654 17.19 -22.41 9.16
C PHE A 654 18.19 -23.55 9.27
N PRO A 655 18.54 -24.22 8.16
CA PRO A 655 19.64 -25.18 8.18
C PRO A 655 20.98 -24.44 8.41
N SER A 656 21.96 -25.12 9.04
CA SER A 656 23.23 -24.51 9.44
C SER A 656 24.07 -23.93 8.28
N HIS A 657 23.91 -24.50 7.10
CA HIS A 657 24.60 -24.02 5.88
C HIS A 657 23.94 -22.75 5.28
N PHE A 658 22.73 -22.40 5.69
CA PHE A 658 22.05 -21.20 5.19
C PHE A 658 22.59 -19.96 5.91
N LYS A 659 23.56 -19.29 5.27
CA LYS A 659 24.22 -18.13 5.86
C LYS A 659 23.26 -16.94 6.00
N LEU A 660 23.32 -16.30 7.17
CA LEU A 660 22.52 -15.15 7.56
C LEU A 660 23.40 -14.13 8.26
N ALA A 661 23.12 -12.85 8.14
CA ALA A 661 23.73 -11.79 8.94
C ALA A 661 22.65 -10.97 9.66
N GLY A 662 22.95 -10.53 10.88
CA GLY A 662 21.97 -9.72 11.62
C GLY A 662 22.42 -9.35 13.02
N LYS A 663 21.64 -8.47 13.63
CA LYS A 663 21.89 -7.95 14.98
C LYS A 663 20.61 -7.88 15.79
N THR A 664 20.66 -8.31 17.04
CA THR A 664 19.63 -8.10 18.04
C THR A 664 19.76 -6.72 18.68
N GLY A 665 18.63 -6.10 18.99
CA GLY A 665 18.53 -4.91 19.81
C GLY A 665 17.58 -5.15 20.98
N THR A 666 17.95 -4.69 22.14
CA THR A 666 17.12 -4.70 23.35
C THR A 666 17.37 -3.38 24.06
N THR A 667 16.31 -2.70 24.47
CA THR A 667 16.42 -1.48 25.26
C THR A 667 16.32 -1.78 26.75
N ASP A 668 16.67 -0.81 27.56
CA ASP A 668 16.61 -0.90 29.02
C ASP A 668 15.20 -1.31 29.48
N ASP A 669 15.13 -2.06 30.57
CA ASP A 669 13.89 -2.60 31.14
C ASP A 669 13.10 -3.51 30.18
N LEU A 670 13.70 -4.02 29.10
CA LEU A 670 13.02 -4.87 28.10
C LEU A 670 11.77 -4.20 27.49
N ARG A 671 11.83 -2.88 27.23
CA ARG A 671 10.71 -2.12 26.65
C ARG A 671 10.56 -2.41 25.17
N ASP A 672 11.67 -2.42 24.43
CA ASP A 672 11.70 -2.63 22.99
C ASP A 672 12.56 -3.84 22.64
N SER A 673 12.00 -4.70 21.80
CA SER A 673 12.66 -5.86 21.21
C SER A 673 12.86 -5.59 19.72
N TRP A 674 14.11 -5.58 19.27
CA TRP A 674 14.50 -5.28 17.90
C TRP A 674 15.29 -6.42 17.29
N PHE A 675 15.13 -6.59 16.00
CA PHE A 675 16.03 -7.39 15.17
C PHE A 675 16.13 -6.80 13.77
N ALA A 676 17.35 -6.62 13.30
CA ALA A 676 17.66 -6.26 11.91
C ALA A 676 18.61 -7.30 11.33
N GLY A 677 18.25 -7.90 10.20
CA GLY A 677 19.05 -8.94 9.57
C GLY A 677 18.67 -9.22 8.13
N PHE A 678 19.56 -9.89 7.41
CA PHE A 678 19.43 -10.12 5.99
C PHE A 678 19.97 -11.50 5.56
N ALA A 679 19.42 -11.98 4.46
CA ALA A 679 19.85 -13.16 3.70
C ALA A 679 20.33 -12.71 2.32
N GLY A 680 20.45 -13.62 1.35
CA GLY A 680 20.90 -13.28 -0.01
C GLY A 680 19.95 -12.34 -0.77
N ASP A 681 18.66 -12.46 -0.52
CA ASP A 681 17.59 -11.78 -1.27
C ASP A 681 16.94 -10.61 -0.52
N TYR A 682 16.77 -10.70 0.81
CA TYR A 682 16.01 -9.71 1.59
C TYR A 682 16.73 -9.25 2.85
N LEU A 683 16.52 -7.97 3.17
CA LEU A 683 16.75 -7.36 4.48
C LEU A 683 15.40 -7.19 5.17
N ALA A 684 15.30 -7.55 6.45
CA ALA A 684 14.11 -7.30 7.23
C ALA A 684 14.44 -6.73 8.61
N VAL A 685 13.63 -5.77 9.04
CA VAL A 685 13.70 -5.15 10.38
C VAL A 685 12.39 -5.40 11.10
N VAL A 686 12.46 -5.89 12.33
CA VAL A 686 11.32 -6.13 13.22
C VAL A 686 11.49 -5.36 14.50
N TRP A 687 10.42 -4.69 14.91
CA TRP A 687 10.26 -4.10 16.24
C TRP A 687 9.03 -4.68 16.93
N LEU A 688 9.17 -4.99 18.23
CA LEU A 688 8.08 -5.37 19.12
C LEU A 688 8.17 -4.56 20.40
N GLY A 689 7.02 -4.13 20.92
CA GLY A 689 6.92 -3.36 22.15
C GLY A 689 5.49 -3.08 22.58
N LEU A 690 5.31 -2.27 23.59
CA LEU A 690 4.01 -1.80 24.06
C LEU A 690 3.85 -0.31 23.75
N ASP A 691 2.64 0.11 23.38
CA ASP A 691 2.37 1.52 23.04
C ASP A 691 2.55 2.47 24.24
N ASP A 692 2.30 1.98 25.45
CA ASP A 692 2.47 2.73 26.69
C ASP A 692 3.93 2.74 27.20
N ASN A 693 4.87 2.22 26.41
CA ASN A 693 6.30 2.15 26.71
C ASN A 693 6.66 1.37 28.00
N LYS A 694 5.78 0.50 28.48
CA LYS A 694 6.09 -0.40 29.59
C LYS A 694 6.97 -1.58 29.17
N PRO A 695 7.61 -2.27 30.12
CA PRO A 695 8.38 -3.48 29.82
C PRO A 695 7.56 -4.54 29.10
N SER A 696 8.04 -4.97 27.94
CA SER A 696 7.42 -6.03 27.14
C SER A 696 7.82 -7.44 27.56
N LYS A 697 8.83 -7.59 28.42
CA LYS A 697 9.49 -8.85 28.81
C LYS A 697 10.18 -9.56 27.63
N LEU A 698 10.32 -8.90 26.48
CA LEU A 698 10.95 -9.47 25.30
C LEU A 698 12.34 -8.87 25.08
N THR A 699 13.28 -9.74 24.77
CA THR A 699 14.60 -9.37 24.23
C THR A 699 14.56 -9.42 22.70
N GLY A 700 15.58 -8.85 22.04
CA GLY A 700 15.75 -9.02 20.61
C GLY A 700 15.80 -10.48 20.17
N SER A 701 16.37 -11.36 21.00
CA SER A 701 16.55 -12.79 20.70
C SER A 701 15.28 -13.62 20.87
N ASN A 702 14.45 -13.37 21.92
CA ASN A 702 13.25 -14.17 22.20
C ASN A 702 11.95 -13.52 21.70
N GLY A 703 12.03 -12.31 21.14
CA GLY A 703 10.90 -11.55 20.57
C GLY A 703 11.05 -11.31 19.07
N ALA A 704 11.71 -10.21 18.69
CA ALA A 704 11.80 -9.76 17.30
C ALA A 704 12.48 -10.79 16.36
N LEU A 705 13.55 -11.47 16.83
CA LEU A 705 14.22 -12.52 16.05
C LEU A 705 13.29 -13.71 15.73
N GLU A 706 12.41 -14.09 16.66
CA GLU A 706 11.46 -15.18 16.43
C GLU A 706 10.46 -14.85 15.31
N VAL A 707 10.01 -13.59 15.27
CA VAL A 707 9.14 -13.09 14.18
C VAL A 707 9.91 -13.04 12.87
N TRP A 708 11.10 -12.42 12.88
CA TRP A 708 11.99 -12.31 11.74
C TRP A 708 12.28 -13.69 11.12
N SER A 709 12.72 -14.64 11.94
CA SER A 709 13.08 -16.01 11.50
C SER A 709 11.91 -16.73 10.85
N SER A 710 10.71 -16.62 11.42
CA SER A 710 9.50 -17.24 10.88
C SER A 710 9.13 -16.71 9.49
N VAL A 711 9.24 -15.39 9.30
CA VAL A 711 8.94 -14.75 8.02
C VAL A 711 10.04 -15.04 7.00
N MET A 712 11.30 -14.77 7.35
CA MET A 712 12.44 -14.93 6.44
C MET A 712 12.61 -16.36 5.97
N LYS A 713 12.43 -17.38 6.81
CA LYS A 713 12.45 -18.79 6.40
C LYS A 713 11.48 -19.09 5.27
N THR A 714 10.33 -18.42 5.26
CA THR A 714 9.28 -18.67 4.27
C THR A 714 9.54 -17.92 2.95
N ILE A 715 10.03 -16.67 3.04
CA ILE A 715 10.18 -15.81 1.87
C ILE A 715 11.57 -15.88 1.24
N SER A 716 12.62 -16.03 2.05
CA SER A 716 14.00 -16.04 1.56
C SER A 716 14.39 -17.42 1.01
N LYS A 717 15.06 -17.44 -0.14
CA LYS A 717 15.49 -18.65 -0.83
C LYS A 717 17.00 -18.69 -1.04
N GLU A 718 17.66 -17.57 -0.91
CA GLU A 718 19.08 -17.40 -1.18
C GLU A 718 19.85 -17.24 0.14
N PRO A 719 20.84 -18.10 0.43
CA PRO A 719 21.76 -17.87 1.53
C PRO A 719 22.57 -16.60 1.27
N LEU A 720 23.02 -15.94 2.33
CA LEU A 720 23.86 -14.77 2.20
C LEU A 720 25.27 -15.17 1.74
N GLU A 721 25.63 -14.79 0.55
CA GLU A 721 26.99 -14.82 0.05
C GLU A 721 27.54 -13.39 0.03
N LEU A 722 28.66 -13.17 0.70
CA LEU A 722 29.35 -11.89 0.72
C LEU A 722 30.37 -11.84 -0.40
N ASN A 723 30.33 -10.78 -1.21
CA ASN A 723 31.35 -10.54 -2.23
C ASN A 723 32.67 -10.15 -1.53
N LYS A 724 33.68 -11.02 -1.64
CA LYS A 724 35.01 -10.76 -1.05
C LYS A 724 35.73 -9.69 -1.86
N PRO A 725 36.06 -8.51 -1.28
CA PRO A 725 36.91 -7.52 -1.93
C PRO A 725 38.31 -8.06 -2.19
N ASN A 726 39.00 -7.58 -3.24
CA ASN A 726 40.29 -8.08 -3.66
C ASN A 726 41.42 -7.91 -2.63
N ASN A 727 41.29 -6.87 -1.78
CA ASN A 727 42.24 -6.57 -0.71
C ASN A 727 41.95 -7.29 0.61
N ILE A 728 41.03 -8.25 0.63
CA ILE A 728 40.78 -9.10 1.81
C ILE A 728 41.62 -10.38 1.70
N VAL A 729 42.42 -10.61 2.74
CA VAL A 729 43.19 -11.84 2.98
C VAL A 729 42.64 -12.55 4.22
N PHE A 730 42.77 -13.87 4.23
CA PHE A 730 42.37 -14.68 5.38
C PHE A 730 43.62 -15.23 6.06
N GLU A 731 43.76 -14.99 7.36
CA GLU A 731 44.85 -15.46 8.19
C GLU A 731 44.34 -16.24 9.39
N TRP A 732 45.07 -17.24 9.81
CA TRP A 732 44.82 -17.99 11.03
C TRP A 732 45.29 -17.15 12.24
N VAL A 733 44.47 -17.08 13.26
CA VAL A 733 44.79 -16.36 14.51
C VAL A 733 44.38 -17.23 15.68
N ASP A 734 45.26 -17.32 16.68
CA ASP A 734 45.02 -18.04 17.94
C ASP A 734 44.17 -17.21 18.93
N PRO A 735 43.70 -17.79 20.03
CA PRO A 735 42.90 -17.07 21.02
C PRO A 735 43.60 -15.85 21.65
N ASP A 736 44.93 -15.81 21.63
CA ASP A 736 45.72 -14.71 22.18
C ASP A 736 45.99 -13.59 21.16
N GLY A 737 45.51 -13.76 19.90
CA GLY A 737 45.58 -12.75 18.84
C GLY A 737 46.83 -12.83 17.97
N TYR A 738 47.68 -13.86 18.15
CA TYR A 738 48.89 -14.06 17.33
C TYR A 738 48.55 -14.76 16.01
N ARG A 739 49.30 -14.47 14.96
CA ARG A 739 49.19 -15.17 13.68
C ARG A 739 49.58 -16.63 13.85
N ALA A 740 48.68 -17.51 13.53
CA ALA A 740 48.79 -18.95 13.64
C ALA A 740 48.80 -19.64 12.26
N ASN A 741 48.74 -20.96 12.28
CA ASN A 741 48.49 -21.77 11.07
C ASN A 741 47.35 -22.80 11.36
N GLN A 742 46.93 -23.54 10.35
CA GLN A 742 45.89 -24.53 10.45
C GLN A 742 46.16 -25.71 11.42
N PHE A 743 47.38 -25.87 11.84
CA PHE A 743 47.79 -26.97 12.76
C PHE A 743 47.80 -26.53 14.24
N CYS A 744 47.64 -25.22 14.50
CA CYS A 744 47.54 -24.70 15.86
C CYS A 744 46.14 -25.04 16.42
N SER A 745 46.09 -25.65 17.61
CA SER A 745 44.83 -25.90 18.29
C SER A 745 44.12 -24.58 18.58
N ASP A 746 42.79 -24.54 18.40
CA ASP A 746 41.93 -23.38 18.70
C ASP A 746 42.18 -22.14 17.80
N ALA A 747 43.09 -22.21 16.80
CA ALA A 747 43.23 -21.17 15.81
C ALA A 747 42.02 -21.11 14.87
N VAL A 748 41.57 -19.90 14.60
CA VAL A 748 40.44 -19.62 13.73
C VAL A 748 40.89 -18.71 12.59
N GLN A 749 40.31 -18.95 11.40
CA GLN A 749 40.61 -18.12 10.25
C GLN A 749 39.75 -16.84 10.26
N TYR A 750 40.43 -15.68 10.22
CA TYR A 750 39.79 -14.36 10.20
C TYR A 750 40.11 -13.62 8.90
N PRO A 751 39.18 -12.81 8.38
CA PRO A 751 39.44 -11.89 7.29
C PRO A 751 40.17 -10.63 7.79
N PHE A 752 41.11 -10.15 6.98
CA PHE A 752 41.86 -8.91 7.20
C PHE A 752 41.92 -8.08 5.93
N ILE A 753 41.95 -6.78 6.05
CA ILE A 753 42.38 -5.91 4.97
C ILE A 753 43.89 -6.13 4.79
N SER A 754 44.35 -6.27 3.55
CA SER A 754 45.78 -6.57 3.24
C SER A 754 46.72 -5.66 4.02
N GLY A 755 47.72 -6.24 4.68
CA GLY A 755 48.68 -5.54 5.53
C GLY A 755 48.27 -5.26 6.96
N SER A 756 47.00 -5.59 7.35
CA SER A 756 46.48 -5.34 8.72
C SER A 756 46.48 -6.60 9.61
N ALA A 757 46.87 -7.75 9.11
CA ALA A 757 46.97 -8.99 9.90
C ALA A 757 48.03 -8.88 11.00
N PRO A 758 47.89 -9.64 12.12
CA PRO A 758 48.90 -9.69 13.17
C PRO A 758 50.27 -10.08 12.62
N LYS A 759 51.30 -9.35 13.04
CA LYS A 759 52.70 -9.63 12.62
C LYS A 759 53.38 -10.64 13.51
N GLU A 760 52.99 -10.73 14.77
CA GLU A 760 53.56 -11.62 15.76
C GLU A 760 53.04 -13.05 15.56
N LEU A 761 53.95 -14.02 15.57
CA LEU A 761 53.66 -15.43 15.37
C LEU A 761 53.26 -16.10 16.69
N SER A 762 52.24 -16.95 16.61
CA SER A 762 51.82 -17.78 17.75
C SER A 762 52.96 -18.68 18.28
N PRO A 763 53.01 -18.86 19.60
CA PRO A 763 53.91 -19.84 20.20
C PRO A 763 53.72 -21.27 19.73
N CYS A 764 52.54 -21.62 19.18
CA CYS A 764 52.24 -22.95 18.67
C CYS A 764 53.00 -23.27 17.34
N ILE A 765 53.53 -22.27 16.64
CA ILE A 765 54.32 -22.47 15.43
C ILE A 765 55.75 -22.86 15.86
N ASP A 766 56.25 -24.01 15.40
CA ASP A 766 57.55 -24.49 15.79
C ASP A 766 58.67 -23.52 15.31
N PRO A 767 59.88 -23.55 15.99
CA PRO A 767 60.95 -22.62 15.69
C PRO A 767 61.47 -22.65 14.29
N VAL A 768 61.42 -23.82 13.60
CA VAL A 768 61.89 -23.98 12.22
C VAL A 768 60.92 -23.30 11.26
N THR A 769 59.62 -23.54 11.41
CA THR A 769 58.55 -22.90 10.64
C THR A 769 58.54 -21.38 10.85
N ARG A 770 58.78 -20.90 12.06
CA ARG A 770 58.93 -19.47 12.39
C ARG A 770 60.06 -18.80 11.61
N THR A 771 61.20 -19.52 11.50
CA THR A 771 62.39 -18.99 10.77
C THR A 771 62.11 -18.93 9.27
N LEU A 772 61.50 -19.95 8.68
CA LEU A 772 61.12 -19.99 7.27
C LEU A 772 60.06 -18.94 6.89
N GLU A 773 59.05 -18.71 7.74
CA GLU A 773 58.05 -17.68 7.49
C GLU A 773 58.59 -16.25 7.62
N ARG A 774 59.55 -16.01 8.58
CA ARG A 774 60.28 -14.74 8.70
C ARG A 774 61.17 -14.49 7.46
N ALA A 775 61.87 -15.50 6.95
CA ALA A 775 62.66 -15.42 5.74
C ALA A 775 61.76 -15.14 4.52
N GLY A 776 60.64 -15.83 4.38
CA GLY A 776 59.70 -15.64 3.30
C GLY A 776 59.03 -14.25 3.29
N SER A 777 58.69 -13.71 4.45
CA SER A 777 58.16 -12.34 4.61
C SER A 777 59.22 -11.27 4.27
N TRP A 778 60.47 -11.51 4.62
CA TRP A 778 61.59 -10.62 4.28
C TRP A 778 61.84 -10.64 2.75
N PHE A 779 61.84 -11.79 2.09
CA PHE A 779 61.95 -11.93 0.62
C PHE A 779 60.79 -11.24 -0.12
N ASN A 780 59.52 -11.39 0.34
CA ASN A 780 58.37 -10.72 -0.28
C ASN A 780 58.42 -9.18 -0.12
N ASN A 781 58.90 -8.66 0.99
CA ASN A 781 59.10 -7.22 1.14
C ASN A 781 60.21 -6.69 0.23
N LEU A 782 61.28 -7.49 -0.03
CA LEU A 782 62.36 -7.12 -0.90
C LEU A 782 61.94 -7.10 -2.41
N ILE A 783 60.95 -7.92 -2.77
CA ILE A 783 60.41 -7.99 -4.16
C ILE A 783 59.37 -6.90 -4.42
N ASN A 784 58.66 -6.45 -3.38
CA ASN A 784 57.60 -5.43 -3.53
C ASN A 784 58.12 -3.98 -3.29
N ASP A 785 59.36 -3.77 -2.85
CA ASP A 785 60.00 -2.44 -2.76
C ASP A 785 60.83 -2.09 -4.04
N HIS A 786 60.67 -2.83 -5.12
CA HIS A 786 61.10 -2.55 -6.48
C HIS A 786 59.92 -2.64 -7.42
#